data_238c212458f1db5a6232fd6fa6e232bc
#
_entry.id   238c212458f1db5a6232fd6fa6e232bc
#
_cell.length_a   1.000
_cell.length_b   1.000
_cell.length_c   1.000
_cell.angle_alpha   90.00
_cell.angle_beta   90.00
_cell.angle_gamma   90.00
#
_symmetry.space_group_name_H-M   'P 1'
#
loop_
_entity.id
_entity.type
_entity.pdbx_description
1 polymer ?
#
loop_
_entity_poly.entity_id
_entity_poly.type
_entity_poly.pdbx_seq_one_letter_code
_entity_poly.pdbx_strand_id
1 'polypeptide(L)'
;MRSTLLKVPRTAAALLLVTAATVAGLQVHPAHAAGEPYRDPTLPVATRVNDLLSRMTLDEKIGQMTQGERASVSNADLTSYSLGSVLSGGGSAPSPNNATSWANMYDGFQQAALQNRLGIPMIYGVDAVHGDNNVYGATIFPHNIGLGATRDPALVQQIGRATAEEVSGTGVDWDFSPCLCVARNDRWGRTYESFGEKPEVPTSMATYITGLQGSTLDAPGSILATAKHYIADGGTDNGVNTGNATLSEADLRAIHLPPFQEAVRRGVGSVMISYNSWNGVRDHGNHYLITDLLKGELGFSGFVVSDWNGIDDIDGQPGFSATDVSTAVNAGIDMVMVPTDWKQFISTLRGEVNNGHVPMSRIDDANRRILTKKFELGLFEKPLTDRSFTPTVGSAAHRAIARQAVRESQVLLKNSGNVLPLAKTGNKIFVAGKSADNIGYQSGGWTISWQGGSGNTTPGTTILQGIRSEAGSGSTVTYNANGSGIDSSYKAAVAVIGETPYAEGSGDRPGSMGLDSTDLATLNTLKASGVPVVVVLVSGRPLDIAAQLPGWSALLESWLPGTEGNGVSDVLFGDYAPTGKLPSTWMQSAGQQPINDGDGKTPLFPFGYGLTYGSSPGTNAYAVTQAEAYTSQSGTQTEATTDTGGGQDVGYIAPGDWLAYGNVDFGSPGAVSVTTRLASAATGTGTVQYRLDSTTGPVIAAVPVSGTGGWQNWTSTTTSLTGTATGKHTLYATFTANGGADFVNLNWLQFNR
;
A
#
# COMPACT_ATOMS: atom_id res chain seq x y z
N MET A 1 -27.83 -71.07 -27.88
CA MET A 1 -27.41 -72.45 -28.19
C MET A 1 -25.98 -72.58 -27.74
N ARG A 2 -25.79 -73.56 -26.85
CA ARG A 2 -24.57 -74.33 -26.50
C ARG A 2 -23.23 -73.53 -26.44
N SER A 3 -22.70 -73.20 -25.23
CA SER A 3 -21.92 -74.08 -24.33
C SER A 3 -20.77 -74.80 -25.00
N THR A 4 -19.54 -74.54 -24.66
CA THR A 4 -18.59 -75.57 -24.25
C THR A 4 -17.43 -74.97 -23.46
N LEU A 5 -17.27 -75.41 -22.22
CA LEU A 5 -16.11 -75.34 -21.36
C LEU A 5 -15.00 -76.27 -21.88
N LEU A 6 -13.73 -75.91 -21.73
CA LEU A 6 -12.65 -76.90 -21.50
C LEU A 6 -11.43 -76.23 -20.82
N LYS A 7 -11.25 -76.60 -19.57
CA LYS A 7 -10.12 -77.10 -18.77
C LYS A 7 -8.71 -76.53 -18.98
N VAL A 8 -8.24 -76.05 -17.85
CA VAL A 8 -6.85 -75.77 -17.43
C VAL A 8 -5.97 -77.05 -17.46
N PRO A 9 -4.64 -76.91 -17.67
CA PRO A 9 -3.75 -77.40 -16.61
C PRO A 9 -2.69 -76.31 -16.15
N ARG A 10 -2.42 -76.47 -14.85
CA ARG A 10 -1.35 -75.75 -14.11
C ARG A 10 0.01 -76.31 -14.55
N THR A 11 1.00 -75.43 -14.77
CA THR A 11 2.41 -75.78 -14.54
C THR A 11 3.22 -74.49 -14.13
N ALA A 12 3.83 -74.70 -13.01
CA ALA A 12 5.10 -74.15 -12.51
C ALA A 12 5.42 -72.64 -12.66
N ALA A 13 5.49 -71.98 -11.51
CA ALA A 13 6.11 -70.68 -11.24
C ALA A 13 7.65 -70.73 -11.52
N ALA A 14 8.10 -69.81 -12.32
CA ALA A 14 9.52 -69.33 -12.28
C ALA A 14 9.54 -67.90 -11.90
N LEU A 15 10.07 -67.64 -10.70
CA LEU A 15 10.28 -66.32 -10.14
C LEU A 15 11.47 -65.68 -10.85
N LEU A 16 11.23 -64.71 -11.76
CA LEU A 16 12.28 -63.83 -12.26
C LEU A 16 12.23 -62.54 -11.41
N LEU A 17 13.20 -62.40 -10.49
CA LEU A 17 13.52 -61.15 -9.86
C LEU A 17 14.11 -60.21 -10.93
N VAL A 18 13.34 -59.21 -11.37
CA VAL A 18 13.87 -58.07 -12.07
C VAL A 18 14.27 -57.04 -11.00
N THR A 19 15.54 -56.96 -10.72
CA THR A 19 16.15 -55.84 -9.97
C THR A 19 16.08 -54.60 -10.84
N ALA A 20 15.13 -53.71 -10.53
CA ALA A 20 15.15 -52.35 -11.05
C ALA A 20 16.33 -51.60 -10.40
N ALA A 21 17.42 -51.48 -11.13
CA ALA A 21 18.49 -50.58 -10.79
C ALA A 21 17.97 -49.12 -11.01
N THR A 22 17.63 -48.42 -9.93
CA THR A 22 17.47 -46.97 -9.93
C THR A 22 18.85 -46.37 -10.24
N VAL A 23 19.02 -45.93 -11.46
CA VAL A 23 20.14 -45.06 -11.82
C VAL A 23 19.81 -43.69 -11.17
N ALA A 24 20.28 -43.49 -9.93
CA ALA A 24 20.46 -42.19 -9.37
C ALA A 24 21.49 -41.48 -10.25
N GLY A 25 21.05 -40.54 -11.05
CA GLY A 25 21.92 -39.64 -11.78
C GLY A 25 22.74 -38.85 -10.76
N LEU A 26 23.94 -39.35 -10.49
CA LEU A 26 25.01 -38.56 -9.90
C LEU A 26 25.24 -37.39 -10.87
N GLN A 27 24.73 -36.23 -10.52
CA GLN A 27 25.24 -34.99 -11.10
C GLN A 27 26.73 -34.92 -10.70
N VAL A 28 27.58 -35.28 -11.62
CA VAL A 28 29.01 -35.05 -11.48
C VAL A 28 29.22 -33.55 -11.55
N HIS A 29 29.23 -32.91 -10.40
CA HIS A 29 29.81 -31.58 -10.29
C HIS A 29 31.26 -31.69 -10.73
N PRO A 30 31.74 -30.83 -11.66
CA PRO A 30 33.15 -30.86 -12.01
C PRO A 30 33.95 -30.65 -10.70
N ALA A 31 34.89 -31.54 -10.44
CA ALA A 31 35.79 -31.40 -9.29
C ALA A 31 36.45 -30.03 -9.38
N HIS A 32 36.11 -29.14 -8.47
CA HIS A 32 36.71 -27.81 -8.38
C HIS A 32 38.21 -28.00 -8.19
N ALA A 33 39.02 -27.31 -8.98
CA ALA A 33 40.46 -27.31 -8.83
C ALA A 33 40.78 -26.88 -7.39
N ALA A 34 41.55 -27.69 -6.66
CA ALA A 34 42.02 -27.37 -5.33
C ALA A 34 42.75 -26.01 -5.40
N GLY A 35 42.13 -24.90 -4.97
CA GLY A 35 42.72 -23.57 -5.02
C GLY A 35 41.79 -22.38 -5.30
N GLU A 36 40.47 -22.59 -5.41
CA GLU A 36 39.51 -21.47 -5.57
C GLU A 36 38.42 -21.47 -4.46
N PRO A 37 38.76 -21.01 -3.23
CA PRO A 37 37.84 -21.01 -2.09
C PRO A 37 36.49 -20.32 -2.36
N TYR A 38 36.43 -19.31 -3.23
CA TYR A 38 35.15 -18.61 -3.52
C TYR A 38 34.12 -19.52 -4.21
N ARG A 39 34.55 -20.62 -4.84
CA ARG A 39 33.65 -21.59 -5.49
C ARG A 39 33.17 -22.70 -4.55
N ASP A 40 33.73 -22.79 -3.35
CA ASP A 40 33.34 -23.81 -2.38
C ASP A 40 32.13 -23.33 -1.55
N PRO A 41 30.89 -23.88 -1.78
CA PRO A 41 29.67 -23.45 -1.09
C PRO A 41 29.67 -23.82 0.40
N THR A 42 30.60 -24.66 0.86
CA THR A 42 30.68 -25.03 2.28
C THR A 42 31.42 -24.00 3.12
N LEU A 43 32.14 -23.08 2.48
CA LEU A 43 32.86 -22.01 3.17
C LEU A 43 31.97 -20.83 3.49
N PRO A 44 32.23 -20.12 4.61
CA PRO A 44 31.49 -18.91 4.96
C PRO A 44 31.52 -17.85 3.85
N VAL A 45 30.41 -17.15 3.62
CA VAL A 45 30.29 -16.08 2.59
C VAL A 45 31.45 -15.09 2.68
N ALA A 46 31.82 -14.63 3.88
CA ALA A 46 32.92 -13.67 4.06
C ALA A 46 34.28 -14.23 3.56
N THR A 47 34.55 -15.53 3.73
CA THR A 47 35.76 -16.20 3.22
C THR A 47 35.73 -16.22 1.71
N ARG A 48 34.62 -16.57 1.11
CA ARG A 48 34.41 -16.63 -0.35
C ARG A 48 34.61 -15.25 -0.98
N VAL A 49 33.95 -14.22 -0.39
CA VAL A 49 34.10 -12.82 -0.85
C VAL A 49 35.52 -12.34 -0.80
N ASN A 50 36.24 -12.59 0.29
CA ASN A 50 37.66 -12.17 0.42
C ASN A 50 38.56 -12.83 -0.61
N ASP A 51 38.40 -14.14 -0.86
CA ASP A 51 39.15 -14.86 -1.89
C ASP A 51 38.85 -14.31 -3.28
N LEU A 52 37.56 -14.17 -3.65
CA LEU A 52 37.17 -13.65 -4.96
C LEU A 52 37.70 -12.23 -5.18
N LEU A 53 37.51 -11.34 -4.20
CA LEU A 53 37.94 -9.94 -4.29
C LEU A 53 39.45 -9.81 -4.49
N SER A 54 40.26 -10.71 -3.88
CA SER A 54 41.72 -10.75 -4.04
C SER A 54 42.19 -11.15 -5.45
N ARG A 55 41.32 -11.84 -6.20
CA ARG A 55 41.59 -12.30 -7.57
C ARG A 55 41.14 -11.31 -8.65
N MET A 56 40.28 -10.36 -8.31
CA MET A 56 39.69 -9.39 -9.24
C MET A 56 40.71 -8.30 -9.61
N THR A 57 40.76 -8.00 -10.89
CA THR A 57 41.43 -6.78 -11.42
C THR A 57 40.58 -5.55 -11.12
N LEU A 58 41.18 -4.35 -11.27
CA LEU A 58 40.42 -3.08 -11.15
C LEU A 58 39.26 -3.03 -12.13
N ASP A 59 39.45 -3.45 -13.38
CA ASP A 59 38.41 -3.42 -14.40
C ASP A 59 37.22 -4.32 -14.04
N GLU A 60 37.49 -5.52 -13.52
CA GLU A 60 36.43 -6.42 -13.04
C GLU A 60 35.69 -5.87 -11.83
N LYS A 61 36.40 -5.20 -10.91
CA LYS A 61 35.79 -4.52 -9.77
C LYS A 61 34.86 -3.38 -10.21
N ILE A 62 35.30 -2.53 -11.14
CA ILE A 62 34.48 -1.46 -11.69
C ILE A 62 33.30 -2.03 -12.47
N GLY A 63 33.49 -3.13 -13.23
CA GLY A 63 32.41 -3.84 -13.89
C GLY A 63 31.31 -4.27 -12.90
N GLN A 64 31.69 -4.83 -11.73
CA GLN A 64 30.72 -5.23 -10.71
C GLN A 64 29.98 -4.05 -10.07
N MET A 65 30.54 -2.85 -10.07
CA MET A 65 29.90 -1.63 -9.57
C MET A 65 28.97 -0.97 -10.62
N THR A 66 28.87 -1.53 -11.82
CA THR A 66 28.15 -0.94 -12.95
C THR A 66 26.86 -1.69 -13.24
N GLN A 67 25.75 -0.94 -13.36
CA GLN A 67 24.46 -1.44 -13.78
C GLN A 67 24.00 -0.73 -15.07
N GLY A 68 23.77 -1.50 -16.14
CA GLY A 68 23.26 -1.01 -17.41
C GLY A 68 21.82 -1.44 -17.70
N GLU A 69 21.12 -0.70 -18.55
CA GLU A 69 19.78 -1.08 -19.00
C GLU A 69 19.87 -2.16 -20.10
N ARG A 70 18.99 -3.16 -20.05
CA ARG A 70 19.06 -4.35 -20.92
C ARG A 70 19.12 -4.06 -22.43
N ALA A 71 18.49 -2.98 -22.88
CA ALA A 71 18.52 -2.63 -24.32
C ALA A 71 19.86 -2.02 -24.76
N SER A 72 20.67 -1.53 -23.82
CA SER A 72 22.00 -0.96 -24.04
C SER A 72 23.14 -1.96 -23.81
N VAL A 73 22.84 -3.15 -23.22
CA VAL A 73 23.81 -4.17 -22.83
C VAL A 73 23.66 -5.41 -23.73
N SER A 74 24.71 -5.83 -24.38
CA SER A 74 24.76 -7.10 -25.12
C SER A 74 25.35 -8.24 -24.25
N ASN A 75 25.10 -9.49 -24.65
CA ASN A 75 25.73 -10.66 -24.04
C ASN A 75 27.28 -10.57 -24.04
N ALA A 76 27.85 -10.04 -25.11
CA ALA A 76 29.30 -9.84 -25.22
C ALA A 76 29.79 -8.78 -24.22
N ASP A 77 29.03 -7.74 -23.96
CA ASP A 77 29.37 -6.72 -22.97
C ASP A 77 29.42 -7.31 -21.55
N LEU A 78 28.44 -8.15 -21.18
CA LEU A 78 28.40 -8.83 -19.88
C LEU A 78 29.69 -9.63 -19.63
N THR A 79 30.14 -10.40 -20.63
CA THR A 79 31.34 -11.19 -20.55
C THR A 79 32.61 -10.29 -20.46
N SER A 80 32.70 -9.30 -21.37
CA SER A 80 33.95 -8.52 -21.58
C SER A 80 34.18 -7.50 -20.49
N TYR A 81 33.14 -6.88 -19.94
CA TYR A 81 33.24 -5.87 -18.90
C TYR A 81 32.95 -6.42 -17.49
N SER A 82 32.63 -7.72 -17.38
CA SER A 82 32.24 -8.34 -16.09
C SER A 82 31.16 -7.53 -15.37
N LEU A 83 30.14 -7.07 -16.11
CA LEU A 83 29.08 -6.21 -15.55
C LEU A 83 28.41 -6.85 -14.34
N GLY A 84 28.31 -6.10 -13.27
CA GLY A 84 27.72 -6.56 -12.01
C GLY A 84 26.23 -6.72 -12.04
N SER A 85 25.56 -5.90 -12.85
CA SER A 85 24.11 -5.88 -12.91
C SER A 85 23.58 -5.41 -14.26
N VAL A 86 22.36 -5.88 -14.57
CA VAL A 86 21.49 -5.38 -15.63
C VAL A 86 20.13 -5.07 -15.02
N LEU A 87 19.40 -4.11 -15.58
CA LEU A 87 18.02 -3.82 -15.18
C LEU A 87 17.11 -3.69 -16.41
N SER A 88 15.81 -3.86 -16.18
CA SER A 88 14.76 -3.39 -17.07
C SER A 88 14.10 -2.15 -16.47
N GLY A 89 14.17 -1.02 -17.18
CA GLY A 89 13.34 0.13 -16.85
C GLY A 89 11.85 -0.13 -17.10
N GLY A 90 11.00 0.76 -16.60
CA GLY A 90 9.54 0.61 -16.77
C GLY A 90 9.12 0.47 -18.22
N GLY A 91 8.53 -0.66 -18.58
CA GLY A 91 8.12 -1.00 -19.95
C GLY A 91 9.20 -1.65 -20.81
N SER A 92 10.44 -1.79 -20.33
CA SER A 92 11.52 -2.49 -21.04
C SER A 92 11.38 -4.00 -20.86
N ALA A 93 10.61 -4.65 -21.74
CA ALA A 93 10.24 -6.07 -21.64
C ALA A 93 10.74 -6.85 -22.87
N PRO A 94 10.95 -8.18 -22.76
CA PRO A 94 11.15 -9.03 -23.93
C PRO A 94 9.88 -9.11 -24.78
N SER A 95 10.02 -9.58 -26.02
CA SER A 95 8.89 -9.82 -26.91
C SER A 95 8.79 -11.32 -27.23
N PRO A 96 7.63 -11.98 -26.97
CA PRO A 96 6.45 -11.44 -26.30
C PRO A 96 6.69 -11.15 -24.82
N ASN A 97 5.95 -10.17 -24.24
CA ASN A 97 6.00 -9.89 -22.81
C ASN A 97 5.16 -10.94 -22.07
N ASN A 98 5.82 -11.95 -21.50
CA ASN A 98 5.22 -12.96 -20.62
C ASN A 98 6.32 -13.60 -19.74
N ALA A 99 5.92 -14.25 -18.66
CA ALA A 99 6.86 -14.83 -17.67
C ALA A 99 7.94 -15.74 -18.28
N THR A 100 7.58 -16.62 -19.25
CA THR A 100 8.54 -17.50 -19.90
C THR A 100 9.59 -16.73 -20.71
N SER A 101 9.18 -15.70 -21.44
CA SER A 101 10.10 -14.86 -22.22
C SER A 101 11.06 -14.07 -21.34
N TRP A 102 10.57 -13.55 -20.21
CA TRP A 102 11.40 -12.89 -19.20
C TRP A 102 12.46 -13.85 -18.64
N ALA A 103 12.03 -15.03 -18.20
CA ALA A 103 12.93 -16.04 -17.67
C ALA A 103 13.97 -16.52 -18.69
N ASN A 104 13.58 -16.64 -19.98
CA ASN A 104 14.54 -16.99 -21.06
C ASN A 104 15.52 -15.84 -21.33
N MET A 105 15.09 -14.60 -21.28
CA MET A 105 15.95 -13.42 -21.42
C MET A 105 16.97 -13.37 -20.28
N TYR A 106 16.50 -13.50 -19.03
CA TYR A 106 17.36 -13.54 -17.87
C TYR A 106 18.42 -14.65 -17.98
N ASP A 107 17.99 -15.90 -18.27
CA ASP A 107 18.90 -17.04 -18.41
C ASP A 107 19.96 -16.78 -19.49
N GLY A 108 19.60 -16.12 -20.59
CA GLY A 108 20.52 -15.75 -21.66
C GLY A 108 21.59 -14.75 -21.20
N PHE A 109 21.21 -13.70 -20.48
CA PHE A 109 22.14 -12.75 -19.90
C PHE A 109 23.01 -13.40 -18.81
N GLN A 110 22.43 -14.22 -17.95
CA GLN A 110 23.18 -14.88 -16.87
C GLN A 110 24.22 -15.87 -17.43
N GLN A 111 23.86 -16.65 -18.44
CA GLN A 111 24.81 -17.54 -19.11
C GLN A 111 25.98 -16.77 -19.73
N ALA A 112 25.73 -15.59 -20.30
CA ALA A 112 26.81 -14.75 -20.83
C ALA A 112 27.68 -14.15 -19.69
N ALA A 113 27.08 -13.69 -18.61
CA ALA A 113 27.80 -13.18 -17.45
C ALA A 113 28.77 -14.24 -16.87
N LEU A 114 28.33 -15.49 -16.78
CA LEU A 114 29.10 -16.60 -16.27
C LEU A 114 30.35 -16.96 -17.15
N GLN A 115 30.43 -16.42 -18.37
CA GLN A 115 31.63 -16.59 -19.24
C GLN A 115 32.75 -15.59 -18.94
N ASN A 116 32.54 -14.63 -17.99
CA ASN A 116 33.64 -13.77 -17.56
C ASN A 116 34.76 -14.61 -16.89
N ARG A 117 35.97 -14.07 -16.79
CA ARG A 117 37.17 -14.79 -16.34
C ARG A 117 36.99 -15.52 -14.98
N LEU A 118 36.22 -14.95 -14.07
CA LEU A 118 35.99 -15.48 -12.72
C LEU A 118 34.64 -16.18 -12.55
N GLY A 119 33.82 -16.19 -13.60
CA GLY A 119 32.47 -16.77 -13.55
C GLY A 119 31.56 -16.09 -12.55
N ILE A 120 31.71 -14.76 -12.38
CA ILE A 120 30.86 -13.98 -11.45
C ILE A 120 29.49 -13.77 -12.09
N PRO A 121 28.40 -14.21 -11.43
CA PRO A 121 27.04 -14.00 -11.93
C PRO A 121 26.66 -12.50 -11.88
N MET A 122 25.81 -12.05 -12.80
CA MET A 122 25.15 -10.75 -12.66
C MET A 122 24.02 -10.85 -11.63
N ILE A 123 23.52 -9.71 -11.17
CA ILE A 123 22.22 -9.56 -10.49
C ILE A 123 21.30 -8.75 -11.39
N TYR A 124 20.04 -9.17 -11.55
CA TYR A 124 19.09 -8.50 -12.44
C TYR A 124 18.00 -7.78 -11.66
N GLY A 125 17.80 -6.48 -11.93
CA GLY A 125 16.87 -5.62 -11.22
C GLY A 125 15.66 -5.16 -12.03
N VAL A 126 14.53 -4.99 -11.37
CA VAL A 126 13.30 -4.39 -11.93
C VAL A 126 12.58 -3.54 -10.87
N ASP A 127 11.69 -2.64 -11.36
CA ASP A 127 10.71 -1.95 -10.53
C ASP A 127 9.41 -2.76 -10.45
N ALA A 128 9.35 -3.73 -9.54
CA ALA A 128 8.13 -4.48 -9.23
C ALA A 128 7.38 -3.82 -8.04
N VAL A 129 7.01 -2.55 -8.22
CA VAL A 129 6.57 -1.66 -7.14
C VAL A 129 5.16 -1.94 -6.60
N HIS A 130 4.35 -2.71 -7.33
CA HIS A 130 3.03 -3.19 -6.88
C HIS A 130 2.65 -4.55 -7.50
N GLY A 131 3.52 -5.52 -7.33
CA GLY A 131 3.54 -6.82 -7.99
C GLY A 131 4.59 -6.86 -9.08
N ASP A 132 4.70 -7.94 -9.85
CA ASP A 132 5.61 -8.04 -11.00
C ASP A 132 5.04 -7.24 -12.19
N ASN A 133 4.83 -5.95 -11.98
CA ASN A 133 4.01 -5.04 -12.80
C ASN A 133 4.54 -4.81 -14.22
N ASN A 134 5.77 -5.19 -14.52
CA ASN A 134 6.34 -5.11 -15.87
C ASN A 134 5.93 -6.29 -16.74
N VAL A 135 5.45 -7.39 -16.16
CA VAL A 135 5.14 -8.65 -16.84
C VAL A 135 3.64 -8.74 -17.17
N TYR A 136 3.33 -8.92 -18.46
CA TYR A 136 1.95 -9.11 -18.88
C TYR A 136 1.38 -10.41 -18.28
N GLY A 137 0.26 -10.28 -17.58
CA GLY A 137 -0.44 -11.38 -16.91
C GLY A 137 -0.07 -11.58 -15.45
N ALA A 138 0.93 -10.85 -14.93
CA ALA A 138 1.25 -10.85 -13.50
C ALA A 138 0.12 -10.24 -12.66
N THR A 139 0.11 -10.57 -11.38
CA THR A 139 -0.81 -9.98 -10.40
C THR A 139 -0.40 -8.55 -10.11
N ILE A 140 -1.29 -7.59 -10.38
CA ILE A 140 -1.08 -6.19 -10.03
C ILE A 140 -1.84 -5.88 -8.73
N PHE A 141 -1.10 -5.61 -7.67
CA PHE A 141 -1.65 -5.24 -6.35
C PHE A 141 -2.04 -3.76 -6.31
N PRO A 142 -2.84 -3.33 -5.32
CA PRO A 142 -3.03 -1.91 -5.06
C PRO A 142 -1.68 -1.20 -4.86
N HIS A 143 -1.56 0.03 -5.35
CA HIS A 143 -0.41 0.86 -5.03
C HIS A 143 -0.28 1.15 -3.52
N ASN A 144 0.90 1.53 -3.08
CA ASN A 144 1.25 1.66 -1.66
C ASN A 144 0.33 2.58 -0.86
N ILE A 145 -0.20 3.65 -1.46
CA ILE A 145 -1.19 4.52 -0.77
C ILE A 145 -2.44 3.73 -0.37
N GLY A 146 -2.93 2.84 -1.24
CA GLY A 146 -4.02 1.91 -0.91
C GLY A 146 -3.60 0.91 0.17
N LEU A 147 -2.38 0.36 0.09
CA LEU A 147 -1.87 -0.55 1.12
C LEU A 147 -1.68 0.14 2.47
N GLY A 148 -1.27 1.41 2.48
CA GLY A 148 -1.22 2.25 3.68
C GLY A 148 -2.60 2.44 4.31
N ALA A 149 -3.66 2.51 3.50
CA ALA A 149 -5.04 2.62 3.99
C ALA A 149 -5.52 1.34 4.69
N THR A 150 -4.97 0.16 4.38
CA THR A 150 -5.34 -1.11 5.04
C THR A 150 -4.98 -1.14 6.51
N ARG A 151 -3.88 -0.50 6.89
CA ARG A 151 -3.26 -0.63 8.23
C ARG A 151 -2.92 -2.09 8.59
N ASP A 152 -2.71 -2.96 7.59
CA ASP A 152 -2.38 -4.39 7.79
C ASP A 152 -0.97 -4.75 7.30
N PRO A 153 0.05 -4.67 8.17
CA PRO A 153 1.41 -5.06 7.84
C PRO A 153 1.57 -6.56 7.51
N ALA A 154 0.67 -7.42 8.02
CA ALA A 154 0.74 -8.85 7.76
C ALA A 154 0.29 -9.16 6.31
N LEU A 155 -0.76 -8.49 5.84
CA LEU A 155 -1.19 -8.55 4.44
C LEU A 155 -0.10 -8.00 3.51
N VAL A 156 0.54 -6.88 3.87
CA VAL A 156 1.65 -6.29 3.10
C VAL A 156 2.84 -7.24 3.00
N GLN A 157 3.15 -8.00 4.06
CA GLN A 157 4.16 -9.07 3.99
C GLN A 157 3.76 -10.19 3.03
N GLN A 158 2.49 -10.61 3.01
CA GLN A 158 1.99 -11.63 2.07
C GLN A 158 2.08 -11.13 0.62
N ILE A 159 1.77 -9.86 0.37
CA ILE A 159 1.93 -9.22 -0.94
C ILE A 159 3.39 -9.23 -1.38
N GLY A 160 4.32 -8.87 -0.49
CA GLY A 160 5.75 -8.96 -0.77
C GLY A 160 6.18 -10.38 -1.11
N ARG A 161 5.66 -11.41 -0.43
CA ARG A 161 5.96 -12.82 -0.73
C ARG A 161 5.42 -13.22 -2.10
N ALA A 162 4.17 -12.88 -2.42
CA ALA A 162 3.57 -13.18 -3.72
C ALA A 162 4.33 -12.47 -4.87
N THR A 163 4.73 -11.21 -4.66
CA THR A 163 5.57 -10.46 -5.60
C THR A 163 6.91 -11.16 -5.81
N ALA A 164 7.57 -11.61 -4.75
CA ALA A 164 8.86 -12.31 -4.84
C ALA A 164 8.74 -13.61 -5.63
N GLU A 165 7.69 -14.38 -5.43
CA GLU A 165 7.44 -15.62 -6.18
C GLU A 165 7.21 -15.38 -7.67
N GLU A 166 6.45 -14.34 -8.04
CA GLU A 166 6.24 -13.97 -9.44
C GLU A 166 7.53 -13.45 -10.08
N VAL A 167 8.26 -12.55 -9.41
CA VAL A 167 9.52 -11.98 -9.87
C VAL A 167 10.59 -13.08 -10.03
N SER A 168 10.76 -13.95 -9.03
CA SER A 168 11.67 -15.11 -9.12
C SER A 168 11.28 -16.06 -10.27
N GLY A 169 9.97 -16.24 -10.52
CA GLY A 169 9.45 -17.05 -11.62
C GLY A 169 9.79 -16.51 -13.00
N THR A 170 10.14 -15.22 -13.10
CA THR A 170 10.64 -14.55 -14.30
C THR A 170 12.18 -14.51 -14.38
N GLY A 171 12.87 -15.04 -13.37
CA GLY A 171 14.32 -15.10 -13.27
C GLY A 171 14.97 -13.90 -12.62
N VAL A 172 14.19 -12.84 -12.31
CA VAL A 172 14.72 -11.63 -11.72
C VAL A 172 15.07 -11.85 -10.24
N ASP A 173 16.23 -11.34 -9.82
CA ASP A 173 16.79 -11.57 -8.49
C ASP A 173 16.57 -10.40 -7.53
N TRP A 174 16.19 -9.23 -8.04
CA TRP A 174 16.28 -7.97 -7.33
C TRP A 174 15.12 -7.05 -7.69
N ASP A 175 14.39 -6.62 -6.68
CA ASP A 175 13.29 -5.67 -6.81
C ASP A 175 13.65 -4.30 -6.22
N PHE A 176 13.40 -3.24 -6.98
CA PHE A 176 13.54 -1.86 -6.52
C PHE A 176 12.32 -1.39 -5.73
N SER A 177 11.94 -2.18 -4.72
CA SER A 177 10.85 -1.88 -3.78
C SER A 177 11.13 -2.42 -2.37
N PRO A 178 10.44 -1.88 -1.33
CA PRO A 178 9.39 -0.88 -1.35
C PRO A 178 9.88 0.58 -1.34
N CYS A 179 9.05 1.51 -1.88
CA CYS A 179 9.18 2.93 -1.56
C CYS A 179 8.74 3.16 -0.10
N LEU A 180 9.69 3.47 0.75
CA LEU A 180 9.46 3.81 2.16
C LEU A 180 9.35 5.34 2.36
N CYS A 181 8.90 6.01 1.32
CA CYS A 181 8.68 7.44 1.24
C CYS A 181 7.61 7.89 2.23
N VAL A 182 7.77 9.09 2.80
CA VAL A 182 6.75 9.77 3.59
C VAL A 182 6.25 10.98 2.80
N ALA A 183 5.07 10.87 2.18
CA ALA A 183 4.52 11.92 1.32
C ALA A 183 3.96 13.07 2.15
N ARG A 184 4.62 14.23 2.10
CA ARG A 184 4.24 15.41 2.88
C ARG A 184 3.47 16.46 2.08
N ASN A 185 3.35 16.28 0.75
CA ASN A 185 2.63 17.17 -0.14
C ASN A 185 2.01 16.39 -1.29
N ASP A 186 0.66 16.32 -1.37
CA ASP A 186 -0.06 15.55 -2.38
C ASP A 186 0.12 16.08 -3.81
N ARG A 187 0.78 17.23 -4.01
CA ARG A 187 1.19 17.71 -5.33
C ARG A 187 2.27 16.84 -5.97
N TRP A 188 3.02 16.10 -5.16
CA TRP A 188 4.09 15.23 -5.62
C TRP A 188 3.56 14.07 -6.47
N GLY A 189 4.17 13.88 -7.66
CA GLY A 189 3.71 12.91 -8.65
C GLY A 189 3.83 11.45 -8.21
N ARG A 190 4.61 11.17 -7.16
CA ARG A 190 4.81 9.82 -6.61
C ARG A 190 4.07 9.58 -5.29
N THR A 191 3.11 10.43 -4.94
CA THR A 191 2.32 10.27 -3.71
C THR A 191 1.75 8.85 -3.57
N TYR A 192 1.25 8.24 -4.66
CA TYR A 192 0.68 6.90 -4.62
C TYR A 192 1.71 5.78 -4.35
N GLU A 193 3.00 6.03 -4.59
CA GLU A 193 4.08 5.09 -4.25
C GLU A 193 4.41 5.10 -2.74
N SER A 194 3.98 6.13 -2.01
CA SER A 194 4.10 6.23 -0.55
C SER A 194 2.96 5.52 0.15
N PHE A 195 3.23 4.92 1.32
CA PHE A 195 2.19 4.36 2.18
C PHE A 195 1.40 5.42 2.95
N GLY A 196 1.82 6.69 2.96
CA GLY A 196 1.12 7.79 3.58
C GLY A 196 2.00 8.92 4.09
N GLU A 197 1.37 9.89 4.76
CA GLU A 197 2.00 11.14 5.19
C GLU A 197 2.75 11.06 6.53
N LYS A 198 2.48 10.03 7.35
CA LYS A 198 3.07 9.89 8.68
C LYS A 198 4.08 8.75 8.71
N PRO A 199 5.26 8.93 9.32
CA PRO A 199 6.36 7.96 9.28
C PRO A 199 5.97 6.58 9.84
N GLU A 200 5.06 6.51 10.81
CA GLU A 200 4.61 5.25 11.39
C GLU A 200 3.93 4.33 10.38
N VAL A 201 3.31 4.87 9.32
CA VAL A 201 2.63 4.04 8.30
C VAL A 201 3.67 3.31 7.44
N PRO A 202 4.56 3.98 6.66
CA PRO A 202 5.59 3.27 5.90
C PRO A 202 6.54 2.45 6.79
N THR A 203 6.80 2.86 8.04
CA THR A 203 7.58 2.06 8.99
C THR A 203 6.92 0.72 9.27
N SER A 204 5.61 0.70 9.55
CA SER A 204 4.87 -0.55 9.80
C SER A 204 4.79 -1.43 8.54
N MET A 205 4.68 -0.82 7.35
CA MET A 205 4.58 -1.51 6.07
C MET A 205 5.94 -2.02 5.53
N ALA A 206 7.05 -1.71 6.18
CA ALA A 206 8.36 -2.27 5.86
C ALA A 206 8.42 -3.81 5.97
N THR A 207 7.36 -4.45 6.48
CA THR A 207 7.12 -5.91 6.39
C THR A 207 7.16 -6.44 4.95
N TYR A 208 6.92 -5.59 3.96
CA TYR A 208 7.09 -5.91 2.54
C TYR A 208 8.49 -6.49 2.25
N ILE A 209 9.55 -5.91 2.85
CA ILE A 209 10.93 -6.38 2.76
C ILE A 209 11.04 -7.83 3.25
N THR A 210 10.41 -8.15 4.39
CA THR A 210 10.40 -9.51 4.93
C THR A 210 9.69 -10.48 3.98
N GLY A 211 8.63 -10.02 3.31
CA GLY A 211 7.94 -10.78 2.26
C GLY A 211 8.84 -11.09 1.08
N LEU A 212 9.53 -10.08 0.54
CA LEU A 212 10.45 -10.23 -0.60
C LEU A 212 11.64 -11.15 -0.27
N GLN A 213 12.33 -10.91 0.84
CA GLN A 213 13.58 -11.58 1.18
C GLN A 213 13.41 -12.93 1.88
N GLY A 214 12.19 -13.25 2.34
CA GLY A 214 11.91 -14.50 3.04
C GLY A 214 12.70 -14.64 4.35
N SER A 215 12.99 -15.88 4.74
CA SER A 215 13.81 -16.19 5.94
C SER A 215 15.30 -16.03 5.67
N THR A 216 15.76 -16.34 4.45
CA THR A 216 17.11 -16.15 3.92
C THR A 216 17.01 -15.83 2.43
N LEU A 217 18.00 -15.13 1.90
CA LEU A 217 18.00 -14.72 0.49
C LEU A 217 18.14 -15.91 -0.48
N ASP A 218 18.77 -17.00 -0.10
CA ASP A 218 18.92 -18.23 -0.89
C ASP A 218 17.71 -19.16 -0.81
N ALA A 219 16.70 -18.81 -0.01
CA ALA A 219 15.47 -19.59 0.08
C ALA A 219 14.69 -19.53 -1.25
N PRO A 220 14.04 -20.64 -1.66
CA PRO A 220 13.29 -20.68 -2.92
C PRO A 220 12.27 -19.55 -3.03
N GLY A 221 12.28 -18.82 -4.14
CA GLY A 221 11.37 -17.71 -4.42
C GLY A 221 11.65 -16.45 -3.59
N SER A 222 12.77 -16.34 -2.87
CA SER A 222 13.23 -15.10 -2.25
C SER A 222 14.01 -14.27 -3.27
N ILE A 223 13.90 -12.94 -3.17
CA ILE A 223 14.61 -11.97 -3.99
C ILE A 223 15.17 -10.84 -3.12
N LEU A 224 16.12 -10.09 -3.62
CA LEU A 224 16.68 -8.93 -2.93
C LEU A 224 15.66 -7.77 -2.95
N ALA A 225 15.42 -7.14 -1.80
CA ALA A 225 14.63 -5.93 -1.67
C ALA A 225 15.49 -4.67 -1.70
N THR A 226 14.88 -3.55 -2.10
CA THR A 226 15.47 -2.21 -2.05
C THR A 226 14.58 -1.25 -1.27
N ALA A 227 15.06 -0.70 -0.17
CA ALA A 227 14.40 0.44 0.44
C ALA A 227 14.69 1.71 -0.35
N LYS A 228 13.66 2.42 -0.82
CA LYS A 228 13.79 3.62 -1.65
C LYS A 228 12.77 4.69 -1.28
N HIS A 229 12.97 5.96 -1.67
CA HIS A 229 14.23 6.53 -2.11
C HIS A 229 14.86 7.25 -0.90
N TYR A 230 16.10 6.94 -0.60
CA TYR A 230 16.83 7.47 0.54
C TYR A 230 17.50 8.80 0.17
N ILE A 231 17.03 9.99 0.65
CA ILE A 231 16.03 10.20 1.69
C ILE A 231 15.23 11.49 1.40
N ALA A 232 14.00 11.53 1.89
CA ALA A 232 13.11 12.71 1.85
C ALA A 232 12.55 13.09 0.48
N ASP A 233 12.46 12.17 -0.48
CA ASP A 233 11.81 12.38 -1.78
C ASP A 233 10.35 12.86 -1.69
N GLY A 234 9.56 12.33 -0.73
CA GLY A 234 8.19 12.79 -0.44
C GLY A 234 8.09 14.09 0.35
N GLY A 235 9.22 14.68 0.73
CA GLY A 235 9.33 15.94 1.51
C GLY A 235 9.82 17.14 0.71
N THR A 236 9.89 17.06 -0.61
CA THR A 236 10.40 18.15 -1.46
C THR A 236 9.52 19.38 -1.45
N ASP A 237 10.15 20.54 -1.59
CA ASP A 237 9.48 21.84 -1.62
C ASP A 237 8.42 21.88 -2.74
N ASN A 238 7.19 22.27 -2.39
CA ASN A 238 6.03 22.31 -3.28
C ASN A 238 5.62 20.97 -3.91
N GLY A 239 6.16 19.84 -3.45
CA GLY A 239 5.88 18.51 -4.00
C GLY A 239 6.44 18.34 -5.42
N VAL A 240 7.57 18.95 -5.72
CA VAL A 240 8.24 18.82 -7.03
C VAL A 240 9.07 17.55 -7.03
N ASN A 241 8.81 16.66 -7.97
CA ASN A 241 9.60 15.45 -8.13
C ASN A 241 11.07 15.80 -8.41
N THR A 242 12.00 15.12 -7.77
CA THR A 242 13.47 15.38 -7.81
C THR A 242 13.89 16.77 -7.29
N GLY A 243 12.98 17.50 -6.63
CA GLY A 243 13.21 18.84 -6.11
C GLY A 243 14.15 18.91 -4.90
N ASN A 244 14.20 20.06 -4.25
CA ASN A 244 14.93 20.24 -3.00
C ASN A 244 14.01 20.00 -1.80
N ALA A 245 14.49 19.30 -0.79
CA ALA A 245 13.84 19.17 0.50
C ALA A 245 14.50 20.14 1.50
N THR A 246 13.79 21.22 1.82
CA THR A 246 14.26 22.22 2.80
C THR A 246 13.80 21.79 4.20
N LEU A 247 14.61 21.00 4.88
CA LEU A 247 14.31 20.40 6.17
C LEU A 247 15.44 20.59 7.16
N SER A 248 15.11 20.82 8.44
CA SER A 248 16.10 20.66 9.51
C SER A 248 16.54 19.19 9.61
N GLU A 249 17.74 18.94 10.12
CA GLU A 249 18.17 17.55 10.39
C GLU A 249 17.25 16.85 11.39
N ALA A 250 16.71 17.60 12.35
CA ALA A 250 15.74 17.06 13.32
C ALA A 250 14.46 16.57 12.62
N ASP A 251 13.94 17.32 11.65
CA ASP A 251 12.76 16.93 10.87
C ASP A 251 13.07 15.79 9.92
N LEU A 252 14.23 15.80 9.25
CA LEU A 252 14.68 14.68 8.42
C LEU A 252 14.69 13.38 9.24
N ARG A 253 15.28 13.43 10.43
CA ARG A 253 15.37 12.27 11.34
C ARG A 253 14.04 11.88 11.96
N ALA A 254 13.15 12.81 12.22
CA ALA A 254 11.84 12.51 12.82
C ALA A 254 10.83 11.98 11.81
N ILE A 255 10.86 12.46 10.57
CA ILE A 255 9.82 12.19 9.56
C ILE A 255 10.29 11.15 8.54
N HIS A 256 11.47 11.33 7.94
CA HIS A 256 11.88 10.55 6.78
C HIS A 256 12.79 9.37 7.12
N LEU A 257 13.52 9.41 8.24
CA LEU A 257 14.47 8.37 8.61
C LEU A 257 13.84 7.10 9.21
N PRO A 258 12.74 7.14 10.03
CA PRO A 258 12.24 5.96 10.72
C PRO A 258 11.90 4.76 9.83
N PRO A 259 11.30 4.92 8.62
CA PRO A 259 11.05 3.80 7.72
C PRO A 259 12.33 3.10 7.25
N PHE A 260 13.43 3.86 7.03
CA PHE A 260 14.72 3.29 6.64
C PHE A 260 15.44 2.63 7.82
N GLN A 261 15.30 3.15 9.04
CA GLN A 261 15.77 2.46 10.24
C GLN A 261 15.12 1.08 10.37
N GLU A 262 13.81 1.00 10.14
CA GLU A 262 13.09 -0.27 10.15
C GLU A 262 13.53 -1.18 9.00
N ALA A 263 13.77 -0.65 7.80
CA ALA A 263 14.31 -1.42 6.68
C ALA A 263 15.67 -2.05 7.00
N VAL A 264 16.59 -1.27 7.60
CA VAL A 264 17.90 -1.77 8.05
C VAL A 264 17.74 -2.83 9.13
N ARG A 265 16.84 -2.62 10.10
CA ARG A 265 16.54 -3.60 11.15
C ARG A 265 16.01 -4.92 10.58
N ARG A 266 15.28 -4.88 9.46
CA ARG A 266 14.78 -6.05 8.74
C ARG A 266 15.82 -6.69 7.82
N GLY A 267 17.03 -6.14 7.76
CA GLY A 267 18.10 -6.69 6.94
C GLY A 267 17.92 -6.46 5.45
N VAL A 268 17.34 -5.32 5.06
CA VAL A 268 17.20 -4.97 3.64
C VAL A 268 18.52 -5.10 2.90
N GLY A 269 18.50 -5.73 1.73
CA GLY A 269 19.74 -6.05 1.00
C GLY A 269 20.33 -4.90 0.22
N SER A 270 19.52 -3.94 -0.23
CA SER A 270 19.98 -2.72 -0.88
C SER A 270 19.17 -1.49 -0.48
N VAL A 271 19.78 -0.32 -0.64
CA VAL A 271 19.13 0.99 -0.48
C VAL A 271 19.41 1.82 -1.73
N MET A 272 18.37 2.39 -2.31
CA MET A 272 18.48 3.29 -3.47
C MET A 272 18.40 4.74 -3.02
N ILE A 273 19.39 5.54 -3.46
CA ILE A 273 19.47 6.96 -3.12
C ILE A 273 18.41 7.76 -3.90
N SER A 274 17.87 8.78 -3.28
CA SER A 274 16.89 9.67 -3.92
C SER A 274 17.53 10.70 -4.85
N TYR A 275 16.79 11.08 -5.89
CA TYR A 275 17.19 12.15 -6.80
C TYR A 275 17.17 13.56 -6.20
N ASN A 276 16.42 13.76 -5.11
CA ASN A 276 16.25 15.09 -4.52
C ASN A 276 17.55 15.63 -3.94
N SER A 277 17.52 16.89 -3.57
CA SER A 277 18.54 17.53 -2.75
C SER A 277 18.01 17.70 -1.33
N TRP A 278 18.86 17.55 -0.34
CA TRP A 278 18.60 18.00 1.02
C TRP A 278 19.38 19.31 1.27
N ASN A 279 18.62 20.40 1.51
CA ASN A 279 19.18 21.76 1.73
C ASN A 279 20.19 22.19 0.65
N GLY A 280 19.87 21.85 -0.61
CA GLY A 280 20.67 22.23 -1.78
C GLY A 280 21.83 21.30 -2.12
N VAL A 281 22.07 20.23 -1.34
CA VAL A 281 23.08 19.20 -1.64
C VAL A 281 22.39 17.98 -2.22
N ARG A 282 22.77 17.55 -3.43
CA ARG A 282 22.26 16.33 -4.07
C ARG A 282 22.53 15.11 -3.21
N ASP A 283 21.51 14.29 -2.95
CA ASP A 283 21.65 13.13 -2.07
C ASP A 283 22.64 12.10 -2.59
N HIS A 284 22.76 11.91 -3.91
CA HIS A 284 23.75 11.03 -4.55
C HIS A 284 25.23 11.44 -4.29
N GLY A 285 25.48 12.72 -3.98
CA GLY A 285 26.79 13.22 -3.61
C GLY A 285 26.97 13.45 -2.10
N ASN A 286 25.99 13.14 -1.29
CA ASN A 286 25.97 13.50 0.13
C ASN A 286 26.63 12.40 0.99
N HIS A 287 27.90 12.59 1.31
CA HIS A 287 28.70 11.66 2.15
C HIS A 287 28.06 11.46 3.54
N TYR A 288 27.55 12.55 4.15
CA TYR A 288 26.93 12.45 5.47
C TYR A 288 25.72 11.51 5.46
N LEU A 289 24.82 11.66 4.49
CA LEU A 289 23.62 10.82 4.42
C LEU A 289 23.99 9.35 4.14
N ILE A 290 24.90 9.10 3.19
CA ILE A 290 25.18 7.73 2.72
C ILE A 290 26.17 7.01 3.65
N THR A 291 27.30 7.65 3.96
CA THR A 291 28.38 6.99 4.71
C THR A 291 28.17 7.14 6.21
N ASP A 292 28.00 8.37 6.71
CA ASP A 292 27.99 8.59 8.15
C ASP A 292 26.67 8.13 8.77
N LEU A 293 25.52 8.51 8.18
CA LEU A 293 24.20 8.19 8.72
C LEU A 293 23.77 6.76 8.36
N LEU A 294 23.66 6.42 7.05
CA LEU A 294 23.10 5.12 6.64
C LEU A 294 24.07 3.97 6.97
N LYS A 295 25.31 4.02 6.48
CA LYS A 295 26.28 2.93 6.68
C LYS A 295 26.84 2.93 8.09
N GLY A 296 27.15 4.11 8.65
CA GLY A 296 27.76 4.28 9.96
C GLY A 296 26.76 4.18 11.11
N GLU A 297 25.90 5.17 11.27
CA GLU A 297 25.00 5.25 12.43
C GLU A 297 23.92 4.13 12.41
N LEU A 298 23.25 3.91 11.26
CA LEU A 298 22.23 2.87 11.15
C LEU A 298 22.81 1.47 10.98
N GLY A 299 24.11 1.34 10.68
CA GLY A 299 24.77 0.05 10.53
C GLY A 299 24.35 -0.75 9.30
N PHE A 300 23.95 -0.08 8.21
CA PHE A 300 23.52 -0.74 6.98
C PHE A 300 24.66 -1.57 6.36
N SER A 301 24.45 -2.87 6.24
CA SER A 301 25.46 -3.84 5.76
C SER A 301 25.26 -4.28 4.30
N GLY A 302 24.15 -3.94 3.66
CA GLY A 302 23.90 -4.17 2.25
C GLY A 302 24.70 -3.22 1.35
N PHE A 303 24.35 -3.16 0.06
CA PHE A 303 24.95 -2.22 -0.87
C PHE A 303 24.00 -1.06 -1.22
N VAL A 304 24.60 0.09 -1.49
CA VAL A 304 23.89 1.31 -1.92
C VAL A 304 23.93 1.38 -3.43
N VAL A 305 22.76 1.55 -4.05
CA VAL A 305 22.61 1.77 -5.50
C VAL A 305 22.17 3.20 -5.78
N SER A 306 22.65 3.82 -6.85
CA SER A 306 22.11 5.07 -7.35
C SER A 306 20.75 4.83 -8.01
N ASP A 307 19.95 5.86 -8.17
CA ASP A 307 18.79 5.83 -9.05
C ASP A 307 19.21 6.00 -10.52
N TRP A 308 18.27 5.93 -11.48
CA TRP A 308 18.48 5.99 -12.92
C TRP A 308 19.17 7.30 -13.34
N ASN A 309 20.42 7.23 -13.82
CA ASN A 309 21.26 8.39 -14.07
C ASN A 309 21.41 9.36 -12.87
N GLY A 310 21.23 8.86 -11.64
CA GLY A 310 21.16 9.72 -10.45
C GLY A 310 22.45 10.47 -10.12
N ILE A 311 23.55 10.14 -10.77
CA ILE A 311 24.83 10.85 -10.61
C ILE A 311 25.04 11.96 -11.64
N ASP A 312 24.11 12.14 -12.61
CA ASP A 312 24.35 12.96 -13.80
C ASP A 312 24.33 14.48 -13.53
N ASP A 313 23.80 14.92 -12.42
CA ASP A 313 23.65 16.35 -12.10
C ASP A 313 24.08 16.71 -10.67
N ILE A 314 25.04 15.96 -10.11
CA ILE A 314 25.60 16.26 -8.77
C ILE A 314 26.26 17.65 -8.77
N ASP A 315 26.97 17.99 -9.84
CA ASP A 315 27.59 19.31 -10.04
C ASP A 315 26.63 20.38 -10.61
N GLY A 316 25.36 20.01 -10.87
CA GLY A 316 24.35 20.89 -11.44
C GLY A 316 24.46 21.07 -12.96
N GLN A 317 25.26 20.25 -13.65
CA GLN A 317 25.36 20.23 -15.11
C GLN A 317 24.77 18.91 -15.65
N PRO A 318 24.11 18.94 -16.82
CA PRO A 318 23.57 17.70 -17.41
C PRO A 318 24.63 16.69 -17.79
N GLY A 319 24.40 15.42 -17.48
CA GLY A 319 25.33 14.31 -17.70
C GLY A 319 26.43 14.25 -16.64
N PHE A 320 27.04 13.08 -16.45
CA PHE A 320 28.07 12.96 -15.41
C PHE A 320 29.45 13.37 -15.89
N SER A 321 30.15 14.12 -15.06
CA SER A 321 31.58 14.45 -15.15
C SER A 321 32.45 13.47 -14.37
N ALA A 322 33.76 13.59 -14.48
CA ALA A 322 34.70 12.85 -13.61
C ALA A 322 34.52 13.22 -12.13
N THR A 323 34.17 14.46 -11.85
CA THR A 323 33.90 14.95 -10.48
C THR A 323 32.62 14.31 -9.94
N ASP A 324 31.56 14.19 -10.72
CA ASP A 324 30.32 13.54 -10.27
C ASP A 324 30.55 12.06 -9.92
N VAL A 325 31.27 11.36 -10.79
CA VAL A 325 31.63 9.95 -10.56
C VAL A 325 32.45 9.78 -9.27
N SER A 326 33.49 10.59 -9.11
CA SER A 326 34.33 10.49 -7.90
C SER A 326 33.57 10.94 -6.64
N THR A 327 32.73 11.98 -6.72
CA THR A 327 31.89 12.44 -5.62
C THR A 327 30.90 11.36 -5.19
N ALA A 328 30.14 10.78 -6.13
CA ALA A 328 29.16 9.75 -5.85
C ALA A 328 29.76 8.51 -5.20
N VAL A 329 30.86 7.99 -5.80
CA VAL A 329 31.53 6.80 -5.28
C VAL A 329 32.16 7.06 -3.91
N ASN A 330 32.79 8.22 -3.70
CA ASN A 330 33.36 8.60 -2.40
C ASN A 330 32.29 8.93 -1.35
N ALA A 331 31.10 9.40 -1.77
CA ALA A 331 29.97 9.56 -0.86
C ALA A 331 29.48 8.21 -0.30
N GLY A 332 29.74 7.10 -1.00
CA GLY A 332 29.42 5.76 -0.51
C GLY A 332 28.51 4.94 -1.42
N ILE A 333 28.22 5.39 -2.64
CA ILE A 333 27.46 4.58 -3.61
C ILE A 333 28.32 3.38 -4.04
N ASP A 334 27.73 2.19 -3.99
CA ASP A 334 28.42 0.93 -4.26
C ASP A 334 28.15 0.43 -5.68
N MET A 335 26.94 0.57 -6.18
CA MET A 335 26.54 0.24 -7.55
C MET A 335 25.92 1.46 -8.23
N VAL A 336 26.39 1.79 -9.41
CA VAL A 336 25.91 2.97 -10.15
C VAL A 336 25.05 2.55 -11.31
N MET A 337 23.79 3.02 -11.29
CA MET A 337 22.80 2.82 -12.36
C MET A 337 23.04 3.87 -13.46
N VAL A 338 23.76 3.47 -14.48
CA VAL A 338 24.05 4.26 -15.69
C VAL A 338 23.50 3.52 -16.90
N PRO A 339 22.22 3.70 -17.20
CA PRO A 339 21.47 2.83 -18.09
C PRO A 339 22.06 2.73 -19.50
N THR A 340 22.54 3.83 -20.08
CA THR A 340 23.04 3.90 -21.47
C THR A 340 24.54 4.17 -21.56
N ASP A 341 25.07 5.04 -20.71
CA ASP A 341 26.45 5.53 -20.80
C ASP A 341 27.42 4.78 -19.89
N TRP A 342 27.06 3.54 -19.53
CA TRP A 342 27.81 2.69 -18.61
C TRP A 342 29.25 2.42 -19.05
N LYS A 343 29.55 2.41 -20.37
CA LYS A 343 30.95 2.28 -20.87
C LYS A 343 31.78 3.52 -20.55
N GLN A 344 31.19 4.70 -20.66
CA GLN A 344 31.81 5.96 -20.27
C GLN A 344 32.04 5.97 -18.76
N PHE A 345 31.05 5.58 -17.96
CA PHE A 345 31.20 5.47 -16.51
C PHE A 345 32.38 4.58 -16.11
N ILE A 346 32.48 3.36 -16.69
CA ILE A 346 33.61 2.44 -16.42
C ILE A 346 34.95 3.12 -16.73
N SER A 347 35.06 3.79 -17.87
CA SER A 347 36.32 4.45 -18.27
C SER A 347 36.65 5.64 -17.35
N THR A 348 35.65 6.40 -16.96
CA THR A 348 35.77 7.57 -16.08
C THR A 348 36.20 7.12 -14.67
N LEU A 349 35.49 6.15 -14.07
CA LEU A 349 35.82 5.66 -12.73
C LEU A 349 37.23 5.06 -12.69
N ARG A 350 37.66 4.33 -13.74
CA ARG A 350 39.04 3.83 -13.86
C ARG A 350 40.04 4.98 -13.85
N GLY A 351 39.75 6.07 -14.58
CA GLY A 351 40.57 7.27 -14.57
C GLY A 351 40.71 7.87 -13.18
N GLU A 352 39.59 8.03 -12.48
CA GLU A 352 39.55 8.62 -11.13
C GLU A 352 40.28 7.76 -10.08
N VAL A 353 40.22 6.44 -10.19
CA VAL A 353 41.02 5.53 -9.34
C VAL A 353 42.52 5.66 -9.65
N ASN A 354 42.90 5.65 -10.94
CA ASN A 354 44.31 5.77 -11.33
C ASN A 354 44.95 7.11 -10.97
N ASN A 355 44.15 8.19 -10.97
CA ASN A 355 44.56 9.52 -10.54
C ASN A 355 44.57 9.71 -9.00
N GLY A 356 44.07 8.71 -8.25
CA GLY A 356 44.03 8.75 -6.78
C GLY A 356 42.87 9.55 -6.19
N HIS A 357 41.89 9.98 -7.02
CA HIS A 357 40.69 10.68 -6.55
C HIS A 357 39.70 9.73 -5.89
N VAL A 358 39.68 8.46 -6.28
CA VAL A 358 38.88 7.41 -5.63
C VAL A 358 39.86 6.33 -5.12
N PRO A 359 39.94 6.08 -3.80
CA PRO A 359 40.85 5.13 -3.24
C PRO A 359 40.43 3.68 -3.50
N MET A 360 41.38 2.78 -3.71
CA MET A 360 41.09 1.35 -3.91
C MET A 360 40.30 0.72 -2.76
N SER A 361 40.46 1.21 -1.52
CA SER A 361 39.68 0.75 -0.36
C SER A 361 38.20 0.99 -0.53
N ARG A 362 37.80 2.09 -1.21
CA ARG A 362 36.38 2.39 -1.52
C ARG A 362 35.83 1.42 -2.58
N ILE A 363 36.63 1.14 -3.61
CA ILE A 363 36.28 0.16 -4.65
C ILE A 363 36.15 -1.24 -4.05
N ASP A 364 37.05 -1.62 -3.14
CA ASP A 364 36.99 -2.91 -2.46
C ASP A 364 35.79 -3.03 -1.49
N ASP A 365 35.42 -1.95 -0.79
CA ASP A 365 34.25 -1.94 0.06
C ASP A 365 32.96 -2.10 -0.78
N ALA A 366 32.82 -1.38 -1.91
CA ALA A 366 31.69 -1.53 -2.81
C ALA A 366 31.53 -2.98 -3.30
N ASN A 367 32.61 -3.54 -3.81
CA ASN A 367 32.61 -4.90 -4.31
C ASN A 367 32.33 -5.94 -3.22
N ARG A 368 32.89 -5.75 -2.03
CA ARG A 368 32.62 -6.62 -0.88
C ARG A 368 31.11 -6.68 -0.59
N ARG A 369 30.43 -5.54 -0.55
CA ARG A 369 28.97 -5.44 -0.30
C ARG A 369 28.16 -6.12 -1.39
N ILE A 370 28.45 -5.81 -2.65
CA ILE A 370 27.78 -6.40 -3.83
C ILE A 370 27.97 -7.92 -3.87
N LEU A 371 29.21 -8.39 -3.76
CA LEU A 371 29.53 -9.81 -3.81
C LEU A 371 28.90 -10.58 -2.64
N THR A 372 28.88 -9.98 -1.45
CA THR A 372 28.20 -10.58 -0.30
C THR A 372 26.74 -10.89 -0.62
N LYS A 373 25.99 -9.95 -1.20
CA LYS A 373 24.59 -10.18 -1.57
C LYS A 373 24.43 -11.22 -2.68
N LYS A 374 25.32 -11.25 -3.67
CA LYS A 374 25.31 -12.29 -4.71
C LYS A 374 25.55 -13.70 -4.15
N PHE A 375 26.44 -13.86 -3.17
CA PHE A 375 26.62 -15.14 -2.47
C PHE A 375 25.44 -15.49 -1.58
N GLU A 376 24.88 -14.50 -0.84
CA GLU A 376 23.70 -14.70 0.01
C GLU A 376 22.45 -15.06 -0.78
N LEU A 377 22.32 -14.58 -2.03
CA LEU A 377 21.25 -14.97 -2.97
C LEU A 377 21.45 -16.37 -3.56
N GLY A 378 22.63 -16.97 -3.37
CA GLY A 378 22.98 -18.27 -3.95
C GLY A 378 23.22 -18.24 -5.47
N LEU A 379 23.50 -17.06 -6.07
CA LEU A 379 23.68 -16.91 -7.51
C LEU A 379 24.88 -17.69 -8.06
N PHE A 380 25.88 -18.00 -7.24
CA PHE A 380 27.01 -18.83 -7.64
C PHE A 380 26.66 -20.31 -7.74
N GLU A 381 25.67 -20.76 -6.96
CA GLU A 381 25.19 -22.14 -6.90
C GLU A 381 24.00 -22.40 -7.83
N LYS A 382 23.09 -21.40 -7.92
CA LYS A 382 21.84 -21.49 -8.66
C LYS A 382 21.64 -20.23 -9.51
N PRO A 383 22.47 -20.03 -10.53
CA PRO A 383 22.45 -18.77 -11.30
C PRO A 383 21.26 -18.61 -12.25
N LEU A 384 20.57 -19.71 -12.60
CA LEU A 384 19.48 -19.69 -13.59
C LEU A 384 18.10 -19.71 -12.91
N THR A 385 17.10 -19.27 -13.65
CA THR A 385 15.72 -19.17 -13.21
C THR A 385 15.20 -20.47 -12.62
N ASP A 386 14.63 -20.44 -11.43
CA ASP A 386 13.83 -21.54 -10.89
C ASP A 386 12.46 -21.55 -11.57
N ARG A 387 12.34 -22.38 -12.62
CA ARG A 387 11.12 -22.48 -13.41
C ARG A 387 9.92 -23.03 -12.65
N SER A 388 10.08 -23.52 -11.42
CA SER A 388 8.96 -23.99 -10.59
C SER A 388 8.04 -22.83 -10.17
N PHE A 389 8.58 -21.59 -10.12
CA PHE A 389 7.81 -20.38 -9.83
C PHE A 389 7.19 -19.72 -11.08
N THR A 390 7.64 -20.03 -12.30
CA THR A 390 7.07 -19.39 -13.51
C THR A 390 5.54 -19.55 -13.63
N PRO A 391 4.91 -20.71 -13.24
CA PRO A 391 3.46 -20.85 -13.24
C PRO A 391 2.73 -20.05 -12.14
N THR A 392 3.42 -19.48 -11.17
CA THR A 392 2.79 -18.70 -10.10
C THR A 392 2.40 -17.30 -10.55
N VAL A 393 2.99 -16.82 -11.66
CA VAL A 393 2.72 -15.49 -12.24
C VAL A 393 1.24 -15.38 -12.60
N GLY A 394 0.55 -14.44 -11.95
CA GLY A 394 -0.89 -14.22 -12.12
C GLY A 394 -1.77 -15.37 -11.58
N SER A 395 -1.26 -16.19 -10.67
CA SER A 395 -1.99 -17.34 -10.13
C SER A 395 -3.26 -16.93 -9.38
N ALA A 396 -4.23 -17.82 -9.31
CA ALA A 396 -5.46 -17.60 -8.56
C ALA A 396 -5.20 -17.31 -7.06
N ALA A 397 -4.14 -17.89 -6.49
CA ALA A 397 -3.75 -17.67 -5.10
C ALA A 397 -3.27 -16.23 -4.89
N HIS A 398 -2.39 -15.71 -5.77
CA HIS A 398 -1.89 -14.34 -5.70
C HIS A 398 -2.99 -13.32 -5.97
N ARG A 399 -3.86 -13.58 -6.96
CA ARG A 399 -5.04 -12.74 -7.24
C ARG A 399 -6.01 -12.69 -6.06
N ALA A 400 -6.15 -13.78 -5.29
CA ALA A 400 -6.96 -13.78 -4.06
C ALA A 400 -6.37 -12.85 -2.99
N ILE A 401 -5.03 -12.80 -2.83
CA ILE A 401 -4.35 -11.85 -1.95
C ILE A 401 -4.59 -10.41 -2.44
N ALA A 402 -4.46 -10.18 -3.75
CA ALA A 402 -4.73 -8.86 -4.35
C ALA A 402 -6.19 -8.42 -4.13
N ARG A 403 -7.18 -9.30 -4.34
CA ARG A 403 -8.59 -9.00 -4.05
C ARG A 403 -8.81 -8.65 -2.57
N GLN A 404 -8.15 -9.35 -1.65
CA GLN A 404 -8.21 -9.03 -0.23
C GLN A 404 -7.61 -7.64 0.05
N ALA A 405 -6.45 -7.33 -0.54
CA ALA A 405 -5.84 -6.02 -0.41
C ALA A 405 -6.72 -4.89 -0.94
N VAL A 406 -7.41 -5.13 -2.08
CA VAL A 406 -8.40 -4.17 -2.60
C VAL A 406 -9.55 -3.96 -1.62
N ARG A 407 -10.12 -5.02 -1.04
CA ARG A 407 -11.21 -4.90 -0.04
C ARG A 407 -10.81 -4.04 1.14
N GLU A 408 -9.62 -4.30 1.70
CA GLU A 408 -9.13 -3.61 2.89
C GLU A 408 -8.69 -2.18 2.62
N SER A 409 -8.26 -1.87 1.39
CA SER A 409 -7.83 -0.53 1.02
C SER A 409 -8.98 0.46 0.79
N GLN A 410 -10.23 -0.02 0.63
CA GLN A 410 -11.37 0.84 0.33
C GLN A 410 -11.71 1.75 1.50
N VAL A 411 -11.69 3.06 1.29
CA VAL A 411 -12.01 4.05 2.33
C VAL A 411 -13.37 4.68 2.05
N LEU A 412 -14.37 4.35 2.87
CA LEU A 412 -15.70 4.96 2.78
C LEU A 412 -15.65 6.34 3.45
N LEU A 413 -15.76 7.40 2.65
CA LEU A 413 -15.65 8.80 3.13
C LEU A 413 -17.01 9.45 3.37
N LYS A 414 -18.04 8.99 2.68
CA LYS A 414 -19.42 9.47 2.83
C LYS A 414 -20.42 8.36 2.51
N ASN A 415 -21.53 8.28 3.26
CA ASN A 415 -22.64 7.35 3.01
C ASN A 415 -23.97 7.93 3.54
N SER A 416 -24.47 8.97 2.89
CA SER A 416 -25.72 9.65 3.27
C SER A 416 -26.91 8.76 2.93
N GLY A 417 -27.85 8.65 3.87
CA GLY A 417 -29.05 7.84 3.71
C GLY A 417 -28.78 6.34 3.58
N ASN A 418 -27.58 5.88 3.98
CA ASN A 418 -27.17 4.47 3.89
C ASN A 418 -27.39 3.89 2.48
N VAL A 419 -27.03 4.65 1.43
CA VAL A 419 -27.16 4.19 0.05
C VAL A 419 -26.26 2.99 -0.22
N LEU A 420 -25.15 2.85 0.48
CA LEU A 420 -24.29 1.68 0.52
C LEU A 420 -24.54 0.88 1.82
N PRO A 421 -24.51 -0.48 1.77
CA PRO A 421 -24.23 -1.30 0.59
C PRO A 421 -25.41 -1.36 -0.38
N LEU A 422 -25.12 -1.54 -1.67
CA LEU A 422 -26.12 -1.74 -2.71
C LEU A 422 -26.79 -3.11 -2.54
N ALA A 423 -28.12 -3.16 -2.72
CA ALA A 423 -28.80 -4.45 -2.70
C ALA A 423 -28.43 -5.29 -3.94
N LYS A 424 -28.16 -6.59 -3.75
CA LYS A 424 -27.76 -7.51 -4.84
C LYS A 424 -28.90 -7.88 -5.77
N THR A 425 -30.14 -7.84 -5.29
CA THR A 425 -31.33 -8.30 -6.06
C THR A 425 -32.37 -7.21 -6.22
N GLY A 426 -33.12 -7.26 -7.34
CA GLY A 426 -34.20 -6.32 -7.59
C GLY A 426 -33.78 -4.87 -7.84
N ASN A 427 -32.52 -4.63 -8.11
CA ASN A 427 -31.94 -3.30 -8.35
C ASN A 427 -31.77 -2.98 -9.84
N LYS A 428 -31.95 -1.71 -10.17
CA LYS A 428 -31.58 -1.12 -11.43
C LYS A 428 -30.45 -0.13 -11.17
N ILE A 429 -29.20 -0.51 -11.51
CA ILE A 429 -27.99 0.25 -11.22
C ILE A 429 -27.46 0.83 -12.53
N PHE A 430 -27.14 2.11 -12.53
CA PHE A 430 -26.46 2.76 -13.65
C PHE A 430 -24.99 2.95 -13.30
N VAL A 431 -24.07 2.49 -14.14
CA VAL A 431 -22.62 2.70 -13.96
C VAL A 431 -22.13 3.69 -15.01
N ALA A 432 -21.37 4.66 -14.59
CA ALA A 432 -20.73 5.66 -15.45
C ALA A 432 -19.29 5.91 -15.05
N GLY A 433 -18.59 6.74 -15.81
CA GLY A 433 -17.22 7.16 -15.56
C GLY A 433 -16.20 6.42 -16.41
N LYS A 434 -15.12 7.12 -16.74
CA LYS A 434 -14.04 6.65 -17.64
C LYS A 434 -13.24 5.50 -17.04
N SER A 435 -13.22 5.37 -15.72
CA SER A 435 -12.43 4.35 -15.00
C SER A 435 -13.22 3.07 -14.73
N ALA A 436 -14.54 3.01 -15.06
CA ALA A 436 -15.38 1.87 -14.74
C ALA A 436 -14.96 0.56 -15.42
N ASP A 437 -14.60 0.64 -16.72
CA ASP A 437 -14.22 -0.53 -17.52
C ASP A 437 -12.81 -0.33 -18.13
N ASN A 438 -11.82 -0.10 -17.27
CA ASN A 438 -10.48 0.28 -17.69
C ASN A 438 -9.42 -0.23 -16.71
N ILE A 439 -8.80 -1.38 -17.03
CA ILE A 439 -7.74 -1.99 -16.21
C ILE A 439 -6.54 -1.04 -16.06
N GLY A 440 -6.15 -0.37 -17.14
CA GLY A 440 -5.01 0.55 -17.08
C GLY A 440 -5.24 1.71 -16.10
N TYR A 441 -6.44 2.30 -16.12
CA TYR A 441 -6.75 3.40 -15.18
C TYR A 441 -6.82 2.94 -13.73
N GLN A 442 -7.41 1.77 -13.47
CA GLN A 442 -7.46 1.27 -12.09
C GLN A 442 -6.09 0.76 -11.58
N SER A 443 -5.16 0.44 -12.47
CA SER A 443 -3.82 0.01 -12.09
C SER A 443 -2.85 1.18 -11.91
N GLY A 444 -3.03 2.28 -12.63
CA GLY A 444 -2.17 3.46 -12.50
C GLY A 444 -0.84 3.37 -13.25
N GLY A 445 0.11 4.22 -12.87
CA GLY A 445 1.48 4.23 -13.37
C GLY A 445 2.24 2.95 -13.01
N TRP A 446 3.42 2.76 -13.57
CA TRP A 446 4.26 1.57 -13.38
C TRP A 446 3.61 0.24 -13.81
N THR A 447 2.52 0.25 -14.57
CA THR A 447 1.83 -0.96 -15.01
C THR A 447 2.08 -1.21 -16.49
N ILE A 448 2.82 -2.28 -16.82
CA ILE A 448 3.26 -2.70 -18.17
C ILE A 448 4.18 -1.67 -18.83
N SER A 449 3.93 -0.41 -18.68
CA SER A 449 4.79 0.70 -19.10
C SER A 449 5.00 1.67 -17.94
N TRP A 450 6.09 2.43 -17.98
CA TRP A 450 6.44 3.40 -16.93
C TRP A 450 5.29 4.34 -16.56
N GLN A 451 4.70 5.01 -17.56
CA GLN A 451 3.59 5.95 -17.31
C GLN A 451 2.23 5.27 -17.12
N GLY A 452 2.17 3.93 -17.21
CA GLY A 452 0.90 3.20 -17.27
C GLY A 452 0.20 3.34 -18.62
N GLY A 453 -1.07 2.95 -18.68
CA GLY A 453 -1.81 2.94 -19.93
C GLY A 453 -3.33 3.02 -19.75
N SER A 454 -4.07 2.86 -20.85
CA SER A 454 -5.52 2.85 -20.88
C SER A 454 -6.06 1.55 -21.48
N GLY A 455 -7.23 1.12 -21.04
CA GLY A 455 -7.91 -0.09 -21.54
C GLY A 455 -7.39 -1.36 -20.89
N ASN A 456 -7.43 -2.46 -21.62
CA ASN A 456 -7.03 -3.78 -21.12
C ASN A 456 -5.50 -3.97 -21.26
N THR A 457 -4.74 -3.26 -20.46
CA THR A 457 -3.26 -3.29 -20.48
C THR A 457 -2.69 -4.63 -20.04
N THR A 458 -3.37 -5.34 -19.14
CA THR A 458 -3.03 -6.68 -18.65
C THR A 458 -4.31 -7.40 -18.23
N PRO A 459 -4.35 -8.75 -18.10
CA PRO A 459 -5.52 -9.48 -17.62
C PRO A 459 -5.93 -9.06 -16.20
N GLY A 460 -7.21 -8.84 -16.00
CA GLY A 460 -7.76 -8.43 -14.70
C GLY A 460 -9.28 -8.39 -14.72
N THR A 461 -9.89 -8.00 -13.61
CA THR A 461 -11.32 -7.74 -13.47
C THR A 461 -11.54 -6.24 -13.33
N THR A 462 -12.29 -5.61 -14.23
CA THR A 462 -12.63 -4.19 -14.09
C THR A 462 -13.65 -3.99 -12.97
N ILE A 463 -13.73 -2.78 -12.42
CA ILE A 463 -14.75 -2.43 -11.42
C ILE A 463 -16.15 -2.67 -11.99
N LEU A 464 -16.41 -2.34 -13.25
CA LEU A 464 -17.68 -2.64 -13.93
C LEU A 464 -17.98 -4.14 -13.99
N GLN A 465 -16.98 -4.96 -14.35
CA GLN A 465 -17.14 -6.41 -14.38
C GLN A 465 -17.45 -6.96 -12.98
N GLY A 466 -16.77 -6.46 -11.96
CA GLY A 466 -17.07 -6.78 -10.56
C GLY A 466 -18.50 -6.43 -10.18
N ILE A 467 -18.96 -5.21 -10.46
CA ILE A 467 -20.35 -4.77 -10.20
C ILE A 467 -21.37 -5.66 -10.91
N ARG A 468 -21.11 -6.05 -12.18
CA ARG A 468 -21.99 -6.96 -12.92
C ARG A 468 -22.03 -8.36 -12.34
N SER A 469 -20.90 -8.84 -11.82
CA SER A 469 -20.80 -10.16 -11.18
C SER A 469 -21.57 -10.22 -9.86
N GLU A 470 -21.52 -9.14 -9.06
CA GLU A 470 -22.20 -9.07 -7.76
C GLU A 470 -23.69 -8.76 -7.87
N ALA A 471 -24.12 -8.11 -8.93
CA ALA A 471 -25.52 -7.85 -9.20
C ALA A 471 -26.24 -9.17 -9.53
N GLY A 472 -26.94 -9.72 -8.55
CA GLY A 472 -27.65 -11.00 -8.63
C GLY A 472 -28.86 -10.99 -9.58
N SER A 473 -29.55 -12.11 -9.63
CA SER A 473 -30.72 -12.30 -10.48
C SER A 473 -31.83 -11.28 -10.20
N GLY A 474 -32.43 -10.72 -11.25
CA GLY A 474 -33.45 -9.67 -11.17
C GLY A 474 -32.90 -8.27 -11.02
N SER A 475 -31.58 -8.08 -10.96
CA SER A 475 -30.93 -6.79 -11.06
C SER A 475 -30.48 -6.49 -12.50
N THR A 476 -30.45 -5.20 -12.85
CA THR A 476 -29.98 -4.73 -14.16
C THR A 476 -28.84 -3.73 -13.94
N VAL A 477 -27.70 -3.96 -14.60
CA VAL A 477 -26.55 -3.04 -14.61
C VAL A 477 -26.40 -2.46 -15.99
N THR A 478 -26.72 -1.19 -16.15
CA THR A 478 -26.52 -0.43 -17.40
C THR A 478 -25.23 0.37 -17.30
N TYR A 479 -24.42 0.37 -18.34
CA TYR A 479 -23.20 1.16 -18.40
C TYR A 479 -23.20 2.14 -19.57
N ASN A 480 -22.84 3.37 -19.26
CA ASN A 480 -22.46 4.37 -20.26
C ASN A 480 -21.45 5.33 -19.64
N ALA A 481 -20.26 5.43 -20.24
CA ALA A 481 -19.14 6.18 -19.67
C ALA A 481 -19.48 7.65 -19.34
N ASN A 482 -20.32 8.29 -20.13
CA ASN A 482 -20.70 9.70 -19.98
C ASN A 482 -21.98 9.91 -19.14
N GLY A 483 -22.60 8.83 -18.64
CA GLY A 483 -23.86 8.90 -17.90
C GLY A 483 -25.11 9.07 -18.78
N SER A 484 -24.97 9.05 -20.11
CA SER A 484 -26.11 9.23 -21.04
C SER A 484 -27.07 8.05 -20.97
N GLY A 485 -28.37 8.36 -20.94
CA GLY A 485 -29.44 7.36 -20.87
C GLY A 485 -29.86 6.99 -19.43
N ILE A 486 -29.32 7.63 -18.40
CA ILE A 486 -29.83 7.50 -17.04
C ILE A 486 -31.20 8.18 -16.90
N ASP A 487 -32.11 7.56 -16.17
CA ASP A 487 -33.43 8.11 -15.80
C ASP A 487 -33.78 7.79 -14.34
N SER A 488 -34.89 8.33 -13.87
CA SER A 488 -35.33 8.19 -12.48
C SER A 488 -35.76 6.76 -12.07
N SER A 489 -35.76 5.80 -13.00
CA SER A 489 -36.09 4.39 -12.69
C SER A 489 -34.91 3.65 -12.04
N TYR A 490 -33.68 4.20 -12.12
CA TYR A 490 -32.52 3.63 -11.47
C TYR A 490 -32.54 3.89 -9.95
N LYS A 491 -32.04 2.94 -9.17
CA LYS A 491 -31.98 3.05 -7.70
C LYS A 491 -30.69 3.71 -7.22
N ALA A 492 -29.61 3.56 -7.99
CA ALA A 492 -28.34 4.19 -7.75
C ALA A 492 -27.57 4.41 -9.07
N ALA A 493 -26.78 5.47 -9.11
CA ALA A 493 -25.78 5.73 -10.14
C ALA A 493 -24.41 5.56 -9.51
N VAL A 494 -23.57 4.63 -10.03
CA VAL A 494 -22.18 4.44 -9.59
C VAL A 494 -21.28 5.14 -10.60
N ALA A 495 -20.63 6.23 -10.18
CA ALA A 495 -19.68 7.00 -10.97
C ALA A 495 -18.25 6.57 -10.61
N VAL A 496 -17.59 5.82 -11.51
CA VAL A 496 -16.19 5.42 -11.34
C VAL A 496 -15.30 6.38 -12.11
N ILE A 497 -14.71 7.33 -11.40
CA ILE A 497 -14.02 8.52 -11.94
C ILE A 497 -12.65 8.69 -11.27
N GLY A 498 -11.83 9.60 -11.74
CA GLY A 498 -10.57 9.97 -11.10
C GLY A 498 -9.42 10.26 -12.07
N GLU A 499 -8.21 9.99 -11.63
CA GLU A 499 -7.00 10.30 -12.41
C GLU A 499 -6.78 9.30 -13.55
N THR A 500 -6.09 9.76 -14.60
CA THR A 500 -5.47 8.90 -15.61
C THR A 500 -4.07 8.53 -15.13
N PRO A 501 -3.50 7.39 -15.59
CA PRO A 501 -2.18 6.96 -15.18
C PRO A 501 -1.07 7.98 -15.44
N TYR A 502 -0.12 8.01 -14.56
CA TYR A 502 1.11 8.81 -14.63
C TYR A 502 2.18 8.18 -13.73
N ALA A 503 3.44 8.51 -13.98
CA ALA A 503 4.55 8.21 -13.07
C ALA A 503 5.44 9.44 -12.89
N GLU A 504 6.01 9.55 -11.70
CA GLU A 504 7.01 10.55 -11.32
C GLU A 504 6.59 12.00 -11.63
N GLY A 505 7.50 12.83 -12.17
CA GLY A 505 7.26 14.24 -12.48
C GLY A 505 6.08 14.51 -13.42
N SER A 506 5.70 13.52 -14.28
CA SER A 506 4.46 13.60 -15.06
C SER A 506 3.21 13.68 -14.20
N GLY A 507 3.29 13.21 -12.97
CA GLY A 507 2.22 13.26 -11.97
C GLY A 507 2.23 14.53 -11.13
N ASP A 508 3.24 15.40 -11.18
CA ASP A 508 3.28 16.62 -10.38
C ASP A 508 2.08 17.54 -10.67
N ARG A 509 1.51 18.13 -9.63
CA ARG A 509 0.33 19.00 -9.70
C ARG A 509 0.63 20.40 -9.14
N PRO A 510 1.42 21.22 -9.83
CA PRO A 510 1.73 22.59 -9.37
C PRO A 510 0.49 23.50 -9.36
N GLY A 511 -0.54 23.17 -10.12
CA GLY A 511 -1.78 23.94 -10.26
C GLY A 511 -3.00 23.24 -9.64
N SER A 512 -3.99 22.91 -10.47
CA SER A 512 -5.23 22.25 -10.02
C SER A 512 -4.99 20.80 -9.56
N MET A 513 -5.64 20.44 -8.47
CA MET A 513 -5.74 19.08 -7.96
C MET A 513 -7.16 18.51 -8.03
N GLY A 514 -8.05 19.16 -8.80
CA GLY A 514 -9.44 18.76 -8.96
C GLY A 514 -9.67 17.68 -10.02
N LEU A 515 -10.93 17.28 -10.14
CA LEU A 515 -11.40 16.38 -11.19
C LEU A 515 -11.27 17.06 -12.57
N ASP A 516 -11.05 16.27 -13.61
CA ASP A 516 -11.00 16.78 -14.98
C ASP A 516 -12.40 17.10 -15.54
N SER A 517 -12.43 17.75 -16.69
CA SER A 517 -13.69 18.18 -17.33
C SER A 517 -14.60 17.02 -17.73
N THR A 518 -14.03 15.85 -18.05
CA THR A 518 -14.79 14.64 -18.43
C THR A 518 -15.55 14.09 -17.23
N ASP A 519 -14.88 13.98 -16.08
CA ASP A 519 -15.48 13.51 -14.83
C ASP A 519 -16.56 14.49 -14.35
N LEU A 520 -16.27 15.80 -14.41
CA LEU A 520 -17.25 16.84 -14.04
C LEU A 520 -18.49 16.80 -14.93
N ALA A 521 -18.35 16.61 -16.23
CA ALA A 521 -19.46 16.48 -17.17
C ALA A 521 -20.32 15.24 -16.87
N THR A 522 -19.67 14.10 -16.60
CA THR A 522 -20.36 12.86 -16.22
C THR A 522 -21.14 13.03 -14.93
N LEU A 523 -20.52 13.59 -13.89
CA LEU A 523 -21.18 13.87 -12.61
C LEU A 523 -22.38 14.79 -12.75
N ASN A 524 -22.28 15.83 -13.57
CA ASN A 524 -23.41 16.74 -13.84
C ASN A 524 -24.57 16.01 -14.54
N THR A 525 -24.29 15.11 -15.47
CA THR A 525 -25.30 14.28 -16.15
C THR A 525 -26.02 13.38 -15.14
N LEU A 526 -25.26 12.71 -14.26
CA LEU A 526 -25.83 11.82 -13.24
C LEU A 526 -26.64 12.62 -12.21
N LYS A 527 -26.15 13.75 -11.76
CA LYS A 527 -26.87 14.64 -10.82
C LYS A 527 -28.21 15.13 -11.38
N ALA A 528 -28.26 15.45 -12.67
CA ALA A 528 -29.48 15.94 -13.33
C ALA A 528 -30.59 14.88 -13.35
N SER A 529 -30.30 13.59 -13.23
CA SER A 529 -31.27 12.49 -13.20
C SER A 529 -32.07 12.42 -11.89
N GLY A 530 -31.58 13.05 -10.80
CA GLY A 530 -32.15 12.95 -9.46
C GLY A 530 -31.90 11.60 -8.76
N VAL A 531 -31.16 10.68 -9.40
CA VAL A 531 -30.79 9.36 -8.82
C VAL A 531 -29.67 9.56 -7.79
N PRO A 532 -29.66 8.84 -6.66
CA PRO A 532 -28.55 8.86 -5.71
C PRO A 532 -27.21 8.50 -6.39
N VAL A 533 -26.23 9.37 -6.28
CA VAL A 533 -24.89 9.19 -6.90
C VAL A 533 -23.93 8.64 -5.87
N VAL A 534 -23.37 7.45 -6.16
CA VAL A 534 -22.27 6.82 -5.46
C VAL A 534 -21.01 7.06 -6.28
N VAL A 535 -20.03 7.76 -5.72
CA VAL A 535 -18.74 7.99 -6.39
C VAL A 535 -17.74 6.97 -5.90
N VAL A 536 -17.12 6.26 -6.83
CA VAL A 536 -15.92 5.44 -6.63
C VAL A 536 -14.78 6.23 -7.25
N LEU A 537 -13.93 6.79 -6.38
CA LEU A 537 -12.81 7.62 -6.82
C LEU A 537 -11.56 6.76 -7.01
N VAL A 538 -11.00 6.78 -8.22
CA VAL A 538 -9.77 6.08 -8.58
C VAL A 538 -8.67 7.11 -8.71
N SER A 539 -7.83 7.24 -7.68
CA SER A 539 -6.81 8.29 -7.65
C SER A 539 -5.54 7.84 -6.88
N GLY A 540 -4.42 8.45 -7.24
CA GLY A 540 -3.14 8.23 -6.58
C GLY A 540 -2.90 9.14 -5.38
N ARG A 541 -3.87 10.00 -5.04
CA ARG A 541 -3.76 11.04 -4.01
C ARG A 541 -5.12 11.58 -3.61
N PRO A 542 -5.28 12.29 -2.47
CA PRO A 542 -6.41 13.16 -2.22
C PRO A 542 -6.61 14.20 -3.33
N LEU A 543 -7.84 14.39 -3.79
CA LEU A 543 -8.21 15.39 -4.81
C LEU A 543 -9.04 16.53 -4.21
N ASP A 544 -9.00 17.71 -4.84
CA ASP A 544 -9.84 18.85 -4.49
C ASP A 544 -11.29 18.62 -4.98
N ILE A 545 -12.13 18.09 -4.08
CA ILE A 545 -13.51 17.66 -4.37
C ILE A 545 -14.57 18.31 -3.47
N ALA A 546 -14.19 19.22 -2.60
CA ALA A 546 -15.11 19.80 -1.62
C ALA A 546 -16.35 20.46 -2.25
N ALA A 547 -16.18 21.06 -3.43
CA ALA A 547 -17.30 21.69 -4.15
C ALA A 547 -18.31 20.67 -4.72
N GLN A 548 -17.86 19.46 -5.08
CA GLN A 548 -18.68 18.42 -5.68
C GLN A 548 -19.33 17.50 -4.62
N LEU A 549 -18.63 17.28 -3.50
CA LEU A 549 -19.00 16.34 -2.45
C LEU A 549 -20.43 16.49 -1.90
N PRO A 550 -21.01 17.69 -1.73
CA PRO A 550 -22.41 17.83 -1.30
C PRO A 550 -23.41 17.15 -2.24
N GLY A 551 -23.10 17.07 -3.54
CA GLY A 551 -23.97 16.47 -4.54
C GLY A 551 -23.92 14.94 -4.61
N TRP A 552 -23.06 14.27 -3.85
CA TRP A 552 -22.90 12.82 -3.83
C TRP A 552 -23.61 12.19 -2.64
N SER A 553 -24.24 11.04 -2.85
CA SER A 553 -24.86 10.27 -1.76
C SER A 553 -23.84 9.44 -1.01
N ALA A 554 -22.85 8.88 -1.71
CA ALA A 554 -21.71 8.21 -1.10
C ALA A 554 -20.41 8.52 -1.85
N LEU A 555 -19.29 8.41 -1.12
CA LEU A 555 -17.93 8.51 -1.66
C LEU A 555 -17.12 7.36 -1.10
N LEU A 556 -16.62 6.51 -2.00
CA LEU A 556 -15.65 5.45 -1.73
C LEU A 556 -14.34 5.82 -2.42
N GLU A 557 -13.29 6.08 -1.65
CA GLU A 557 -11.94 6.23 -2.19
C GLU A 557 -11.37 4.83 -2.43
N SER A 558 -11.05 4.54 -3.68
CA SER A 558 -10.61 3.24 -4.14
C SER A 558 -9.10 3.18 -4.41
N TRP A 559 -8.45 4.33 -4.36
CA TRP A 559 -7.05 4.51 -4.73
C TRP A 559 -6.78 3.96 -6.14
N LEU A 560 -5.69 3.21 -6.31
CA LEU A 560 -5.33 2.50 -7.53
C LEU A 560 -5.35 0.99 -7.22
N PRO A 561 -6.51 0.31 -7.41
CA PRO A 561 -6.73 -1.04 -6.91
C PRO A 561 -6.01 -2.17 -7.66
N GLY A 562 -5.37 -1.90 -8.81
CA GLY A 562 -4.68 -2.93 -9.58
C GLY A 562 -5.64 -3.81 -10.39
N THR A 563 -5.34 -5.13 -10.52
CA THR A 563 -6.09 -6.04 -11.40
C THR A 563 -7.39 -6.58 -10.81
N GLU A 564 -7.70 -6.37 -9.51
CA GLU A 564 -8.81 -7.04 -8.84
C GLU A 564 -9.97 -6.08 -8.50
N GLY A 565 -10.56 -5.44 -9.51
CA GLY A 565 -11.70 -4.54 -9.34
C GLY A 565 -12.95 -5.16 -8.70
N ASN A 566 -13.01 -6.51 -8.65
CA ASN A 566 -14.02 -7.24 -7.88
C ASN A 566 -13.90 -7.01 -6.36
N GLY A 567 -12.71 -6.71 -5.83
CA GLY A 567 -12.57 -6.31 -4.43
C GLY A 567 -13.28 -4.99 -4.10
N VAL A 568 -13.39 -4.07 -5.07
CA VAL A 568 -14.18 -2.83 -4.94
C VAL A 568 -15.67 -3.16 -4.91
N SER A 569 -16.13 -4.04 -5.80
CA SER A 569 -17.55 -4.44 -5.83
C SER A 569 -17.97 -5.22 -4.58
N ASP A 570 -17.08 -6.03 -3.98
CA ASP A 570 -17.35 -6.71 -2.71
C ASP A 570 -17.74 -5.69 -1.61
N VAL A 571 -17.04 -4.55 -1.59
CA VAL A 571 -17.37 -3.47 -0.66
C VAL A 571 -18.67 -2.78 -1.07
N LEU A 572 -18.86 -2.42 -2.34
CA LEU A 572 -20.06 -1.75 -2.81
C LEU A 572 -21.35 -2.53 -2.50
N PHE A 573 -21.31 -3.87 -2.52
CA PHE A 573 -22.45 -4.74 -2.27
C PHE A 573 -22.51 -5.34 -0.85
N GLY A 574 -21.52 -5.02 0.00
CA GLY A 574 -21.53 -5.40 1.41
C GLY A 574 -21.04 -6.83 1.71
N ASP A 575 -20.41 -7.52 0.76
CA ASP A 575 -19.72 -8.80 1.03
C ASP A 575 -18.50 -8.58 1.93
N TYR A 576 -17.98 -7.36 1.92
CA TYR A 576 -16.94 -6.90 2.81
C TYR A 576 -17.29 -5.50 3.32
N ALA A 577 -17.30 -5.31 4.64
CA ALA A 577 -17.49 -3.97 5.21
C ALA A 577 -16.23 -3.13 5.01
N PRO A 578 -16.32 -1.85 4.60
CA PRO A 578 -15.15 -1.00 4.43
C PRO A 578 -14.41 -0.83 5.76
N THR A 579 -13.10 -1.13 5.75
CA THR A 579 -12.21 -1.04 6.91
C THR A 579 -11.10 -0.01 6.70
N GLY A 580 -10.85 0.39 5.45
CA GLY A 580 -9.77 1.30 5.09
C GLY A 580 -9.82 2.63 5.82
N LYS A 581 -8.64 3.20 6.09
CA LYS A 581 -8.45 4.49 6.76
C LYS A 581 -7.55 5.37 5.94
N LEU A 582 -7.88 6.66 5.80
CA LEU A 582 -7.06 7.60 5.07
C LEU A 582 -5.61 7.58 5.55
N PRO A 583 -4.64 7.32 4.66
CA PRO A 583 -3.22 7.38 4.99
C PRO A 583 -2.65 8.80 4.86
N SER A 584 -3.47 9.74 4.38
CA SER A 584 -3.15 11.16 4.20
C SER A 584 -4.31 12.03 4.63
N THR A 585 -4.00 13.23 5.10
CA THR A 585 -4.97 14.28 5.43
C THR A 585 -5.58 14.84 4.14
N TRP A 586 -6.90 14.83 4.01
CA TRP A 586 -7.58 15.27 2.79
C TRP A 586 -7.89 16.77 2.83
N MET A 587 -7.37 17.53 1.87
CA MET A 587 -7.55 18.99 1.77
C MET A 587 -9.00 19.41 1.49
N GLN A 588 -9.40 20.59 1.94
CA GLN A 588 -10.64 21.28 1.50
C GLN A 588 -10.45 21.97 0.14
N SER A 589 -9.23 22.36 -0.19
CA SER A 589 -8.88 22.95 -1.48
C SER A 589 -7.38 22.79 -1.76
N ALA A 590 -7.01 22.79 -3.03
CA ALA A 590 -5.61 22.72 -3.46
C ALA A 590 -4.71 23.79 -2.82
N GLY A 591 -5.27 24.95 -2.44
CA GLY A 591 -4.53 26.02 -1.77
C GLY A 591 -4.07 25.69 -0.34
N GLN A 592 -4.59 24.60 0.27
CA GLN A 592 -4.13 24.15 1.59
C GLN A 592 -2.82 23.34 1.55
N GLN A 593 -2.43 22.85 0.37
CA GLN A 593 -1.20 22.05 0.25
C GLN A 593 0.08 22.84 0.54
N PRO A 594 1.03 22.26 1.29
CA PRO A 594 0.91 20.96 1.97
C PRO A 594 -0.05 21.02 3.17
N ILE A 595 -0.81 19.94 3.38
CA ILE A 595 -1.63 19.73 4.57
C ILE A 595 -1.32 18.36 5.15
N ASN A 596 -1.08 18.31 6.47
CA ASN A 596 -0.72 17.09 7.17
C ASN A 596 -1.36 17.07 8.57
N ASP A 597 -1.56 15.89 9.11
CA ASP A 597 -2.08 15.73 10.46
C ASP A 597 -1.22 16.46 11.49
N GLY A 598 -1.86 17.30 12.31
CA GLY A 598 -1.21 18.07 13.35
C GLY A 598 -0.65 19.43 12.92
N ASP A 599 -0.82 19.88 11.68
CA ASP A 599 -0.34 21.20 11.18
C ASP A 599 -1.28 22.39 11.52
N GLY A 600 -2.37 22.13 12.24
CA GLY A 600 -3.34 23.14 12.67
C GLY A 600 -4.33 23.60 11.59
N LYS A 601 -4.26 23.06 10.37
CA LYS A 601 -5.24 23.32 9.30
C LYS A 601 -6.47 22.43 9.46
N THR A 602 -7.64 22.96 9.08
CA THR A 602 -8.89 22.17 9.08
C THR A 602 -9.02 21.38 7.78
N PRO A 603 -8.95 20.04 7.79
CA PRO A 603 -9.07 19.22 6.60
C PRO A 603 -10.52 19.04 6.14
N LEU A 604 -10.73 18.56 4.91
CA LEU A 604 -12.01 18.00 4.45
C LEU A 604 -12.28 16.67 5.17
N PHE A 605 -11.28 15.79 5.21
CA PHE A 605 -11.28 14.58 6.02
C PHE A 605 -9.91 14.44 6.71
N PRO A 606 -9.85 14.16 8.02
CA PRO A 606 -8.59 14.03 8.74
C PRO A 606 -7.88 12.71 8.41
N PHE A 607 -6.58 12.66 8.65
CA PHE A 607 -5.82 11.41 8.68
C PHE A 607 -6.52 10.34 9.53
N GLY A 608 -6.54 9.12 9.05
CA GLY A 608 -7.19 7.99 9.75
C GLY A 608 -8.71 7.95 9.63
N TYR A 609 -9.33 8.90 8.92
CA TYR A 609 -10.77 8.88 8.69
C TYR A 609 -11.17 7.73 7.75
N GLY A 610 -12.35 7.17 8.02
CA GLY A 610 -12.98 6.12 7.20
C GLY A 610 -14.20 5.57 7.94
N LEU A 611 -15.32 5.50 7.26
CA LEU A 611 -16.57 4.93 7.74
C LEU A 611 -16.60 3.41 7.51
N THR A 612 -17.51 2.71 8.21
CA THR A 612 -17.84 1.31 7.91
C THR A 612 -19.38 1.18 7.83
N TYR A 613 -19.88 0.07 7.29
CA TYR A 613 -21.33 -0.15 7.21
C TYR A 613 -21.92 -0.34 8.61
N GLY A 614 -23.14 0.22 8.82
CA GLY A 614 -23.77 0.25 10.14
C GLY A 614 -23.16 1.26 11.11
N SER A 615 -22.10 1.96 10.72
CA SER A 615 -21.65 3.14 11.43
C SER A 615 -22.38 4.37 10.89
N SER A 616 -23.37 4.84 11.61
CA SER A 616 -23.64 6.27 11.56
C SER A 616 -22.35 7.03 11.88
N PRO A 617 -22.09 8.23 11.30
CA PRO A 617 -20.99 9.06 11.78
C PRO A 617 -21.07 9.06 13.30
N GLY A 618 -19.99 8.70 13.99
CA GLY A 618 -20.04 8.55 15.44
C GLY A 618 -20.58 9.83 16.03
N THR A 619 -21.64 9.73 16.82
CA THR A 619 -22.16 10.88 17.56
C THR A 619 -21.03 11.34 18.46
N ASN A 620 -20.50 12.53 18.21
CA ASN A 620 -19.46 13.11 19.09
C ASN A 620 -20.07 13.21 20.50
N ALA A 621 -19.56 12.44 21.45
CA ALA A 621 -20.06 12.42 22.83
C ALA A 621 -20.11 13.82 23.47
N TYR A 622 -19.24 14.73 23.00
CA TYR A 622 -19.13 16.11 23.49
C TYR A 622 -20.09 17.11 22.81
N ALA A 623 -20.80 16.70 21.77
CA ALA A 623 -21.93 17.45 21.22
C ALA A 623 -23.21 17.15 22.01
N VAL A 624 -24.15 18.11 22.02
CA VAL A 624 -25.48 17.86 22.57
C VAL A 624 -26.14 16.76 21.75
N THR A 625 -26.49 15.65 22.41
CA THR A 625 -27.28 14.56 21.84
C THR A 625 -28.71 14.69 22.30
N GLN A 626 -29.66 14.92 21.39
CA GLN A 626 -31.08 14.97 21.70
C GLN A 626 -31.54 13.57 22.15
N ALA A 627 -32.39 13.51 23.18
CA ALA A 627 -32.81 12.23 23.75
C ALA A 627 -33.59 11.37 22.73
N GLU A 628 -34.37 11.98 21.86
CA GLU A 628 -35.10 11.31 20.78
C GLU A 628 -34.23 10.84 19.60
N ALA A 629 -32.92 11.18 19.56
CA ALA A 629 -32.00 10.74 18.55
C ALA A 629 -31.46 9.30 18.81
N TYR A 630 -32.17 8.51 19.61
CA TYR A 630 -31.78 7.12 19.88
C TYR A 630 -31.80 6.25 18.61
N THR A 631 -30.92 5.26 18.56
CA THR A 631 -30.90 4.24 17.48
C THR A 631 -31.88 3.09 17.75
N SER A 632 -32.17 2.83 19.01
CA SER A 632 -33.20 1.88 19.47
C SER A 632 -33.63 2.21 20.91
N GLN A 633 -34.80 1.75 21.29
CA GLN A 633 -35.39 1.99 22.64
C GLN A 633 -36.34 0.86 23.06
N SER A 634 -36.71 0.85 24.33
CA SER A 634 -37.77 0.00 24.86
C SER A 634 -38.53 0.77 25.94
N GLY A 635 -39.85 0.74 25.84
CA GLY A 635 -40.82 1.26 26.83
C GLY A 635 -41.12 2.75 26.74
N THR A 636 -40.32 3.55 26.01
CA THR A 636 -40.41 5.01 26.00
C THR A 636 -41.20 5.55 24.81
N GLN A 637 -41.66 6.80 24.88
CA GLN A 637 -42.33 7.53 23.79
C GLN A 637 -41.76 8.95 23.66
N THR A 638 -41.88 9.54 22.47
CA THR A 638 -41.52 10.94 22.24
C THR A 638 -42.74 11.83 22.35
N GLU A 639 -42.58 13.05 22.88
CA GLU A 639 -43.58 14.09 22.94
C GLU A 639 -42.99 15.47 22.58
N ALA A 640 -43.84 16.46 22.36
CA ALA A 640 -43.39 17.82 22.09
C ALA A 640 -42.84 18.47 23.36
N THR A 641 -41.59 18.99 23.29
CA THR A 641 -40.98 19.67 24.44
C THR A 641 -41.34 21.15 24.49
N THR A 642 -41.47 21.68 25.72
CA THR A 642 -41.57 23.12 26.00
C THR A 642 -40.21 23.73 26.37
N ASP A 643 -39.11 22.96 26.32
CA ASP A 643 -37.80 23.45 26.64
C ASP A 643 -37.26 24.43 25.60
N THR A 644 -36.25 25.20 25.99
CA THR A 644 -35.60 26.18 25.11
C THR A 644 -35.03 25.48 23.87
N GLY A 645 -35.43 25.92 22.69
CA GLY A 645 -35.03 25.33 21.42
C GLY A 645 -36.14 24.53 20.73
N GLY A 646 -37.20 24.12 21.46
CA GLY A 646 -38.30 23.34 20.90
C GLY A 646 -37.91 21.93 20.48
N GLY A 647 -38.71 21.29 19.65
CA GLY A 647 -38.49 19.92 19.18
C GLY A 647 -39.29 18.89 19.96
N GLN A 648 -38.65 17.73 20.22
CA GLN A 648 -39.23 16.64 20.98
C GLN A 648 -38.38 16.31 22.20
N ASP A 649 -39.00 15.69 23.18
CA ASP A 649 -38.32 15.01 24.30
C ASP A 649 -38.74 13.55 24.36
N VAL A 650 -38.08 12.76 25.19
CA VAL A 650 -38.46 11.38 25.49
C VAL A 650 -39.14 11.37 26.85
N GLY A 651 -40.42 11.04 26.84
CA GLY A 651 -41.25 10.86 28.01
C GLY A 651 -41.73 9.43 28.18
N TYR A 652 -42.72 9.25 29.10
CA TYR A 652 -43.30 7.95 29.45
C TYR A 652 -42.22 6.93 29.89
N ILE A 653 -41.22 7.40 30.60
CA ILE A 653 -40.09 6.60 31.03
C ILE A 653 -40.34 5.96 32.38
N ALA A 654 -40.53 4.64 32.40
CA ALA A 654 -40.69 3.81 33.57
C ALA A 654 -39.39 3.05 33.95
N PRO A 655 -39.27 2.52 35.18
CA PRO A 655 -38.15 1.67 35.56
C PRO A 655 -38.08 0.40 34.69
N GLY A 656 -36.87 0.12 34.12
CA GLY A 656 -36.63 -0.99 33.22
C GLY A 656 -36.62 -0.60 31.77
N ASP A 657 -37.10 0.59 31.41
CA ASP A 657 -36.96 1.13 30.07
C ASP A 657 -35.54 1.51 29.75
N TRP A 658 -35.23 1.70 28.46
CA TRP A 658 -33.90 2.11 28.02
C TRP A 658 -33.93 2.82 26.67
N LEU A 659 -32.91 3.65 26.46
CA LEU A 659 -32.55 4.25 25.16
C LEU A 659 -31.15 3.80 24.78
N ALA A 660 -30.89 3.55 23.49
CA ALA A 660 -29.54 3.23 22.98
C ALA A 660 -29.14 4.23 21.90
N TYR A 661 -27.93 4.73 22.00
CA TYR A 661 -27.30 5.61 21.02
C TYR A 661 -26.09 4.88 20.45
N GLY A 662 -26.18 4.47 19.18
CA GLY A 662 -25.12 3.71 18.52
C GLY A 662 -23.90 4.58 18.21
N ASN A 663 -22.72 3.98 18.30
CA ASN A 663 -21.47 4.57 17.82
C ASN A 663 -21.11 5.95 18.41
N VAL A 664 -21.29 6.11 19.74
CA VAL A 664 -20.90 7.34 20.46
C VAL A 664 -19.39 7.35 20.63
N ASP A 665 -18.72 8.39 20.11
CA ASP A 665 -17.26 8.54 20.15
C ASP A 665 -16.82 9.44 21.30
N PHE A 666 -16.19 8.84 22.30
CA PHE A 666 -15.61 9.52 23.48
C PHE A 666 -14.17 9.99 23.24
N GLY A 667 -13.52 9.57 22.14
CA GLY A 667 -12.13 9.92 21.84
C GLY A 667 -11.14 9.48 22.92
N SER A 668 -9.95 10.15 22.91
CA SER A 668 -8.90 9.99 23.93
C SER A 668 -8.23 11.37 24.15
N PRO A 669 -8.10 11.87 25.40
CA PRO A 669 -8.65 11.28 26.63
C PRO A 669 -10.19 11.28 26.63
N GLY A 670 -10.79 10.33 27.37
CA GLY A 670 -12.23 10.16 27.42
C GLY A 670 -12.98 11.23 28.22
N ALA A 671 -14.30 11.02 28.40
CA ALA A 671 -15.16 11.90 29.14
C ALA A 671 -14.92 11.82 30.66
N VAL A 672 -15.13 12.95 31.36
CA VAL A 672 -15.02 13.05 32.83
C VAL A 672 -16.39 13.28 33.51
N SER A 673 -17.39 13.82 32.80
CA SER A 673 -18.75 14.02 33.33
C SER A 673 -19.78 13.96 32.21
N VAL A 674 -21.06 13.84 32.60
CA VAL A 674 -22.22 13.97 31.70
C VAL A 674 -23.19 14.99 32.27
N THR A 675 -23.66 15.90 31.42
CA THR A 675 -24.80 16.81 31.70
C THR A 675 -26.03 16.23 31.05
N THR A 676 -27.08 16.07 31.83
CA THR A 676 -28.37 15.54 31.39
C THR A 676 -29.48 16.59 31.61
N ARG A 677 -30.25 16.87 30.60
CA ARG A 677 -31.41 17.77 30.62
C ARG A 677 -32.64 16.93 30.85
N LEU A 678 -33.29 17.10 31.99
CA LEU A 678 -34.40 16.26 32.45
C LEU A 678 -35.51 17.07 33.11
N ALA A 679 -36.72 16.50 33.15
CA ALA A 679 -37.88 17.02 33.87
C ALA A 679 -38.62 15.87 34.59
N SER A 680 -39.25 16.14 35.70
CA SER A 680 -40.01 15.14 36.46
C SER A 680 -41.12 15.76 37.28
N ALA A 681 -42.34 15.20 37.17
CA ALA A 681 -43.45 15.46 38.07
C ALA A 681 -43.62 14.38 39.16
N ALA A 682 -42.75 13.36 39.15
CA ALA A 682 -42.79 12.26 40.11
C ALA A 682 -42.46 12.75 41.51
N THR A 683 -43.13 12.19 42.53
CA THR A 683 -42.87 12.46 43.97
C THR A 683 -41.75 11.56 44.54
N GLY A 684 -41.38 10.53 43.80
CA GLY A 684 -40.28 9.61 44.11
C GLY A 684 -38.94 10.03 43.53
N THR A 685 -37.89 9.27 43.89
CA THR A 685 -36.55 9.43 43.33
C THR A 685 -36.25 8.28 42.38
N GLY A 686 -35.48 8.57 41.31
CA GLY A 686 -35.01 7.59 40.38
C GLY A 686 -33.55 7.89 39.94
N THR A 687 -33.09 7.13 38.98
CA THR A 687 -31.74 7.30 38.46
C THR A 687 -31.72 6.99 36.94
N VAL A 688 -31.09 7.86 36.15
CA VAL A 688 -30.68 7.59 34.78
C VAL A 688 -29.26 7.06 34.84
N GLN A 689 -29.06 5.80 34.44
CA GLN A 689 -27.73 5.18 34.38
C GLN A 689 -27.24 5.14 32.95
N TYR A 690 -26.09 5.73 32.70
CA TYR A 690 -25.39 5.60 31.42
C TYR A 690 -24.45 4.40 31.46
N ARG A 691 -24.60 3.51 30.48
CA ARG A 691 -23.88 2.23 30.37
C ARG A 691 -23.24 2.09 28.99
N LEU A 692 -22.18 1.30 28.90
CA LEU A 692 -21.50 1.00 27.62
C LEU A 692 -21.92 -0.38 27.10
N ASP A 693 -22.19 -0.44 25.82
CA ASP A 693 -22.31 -1.62 24.95
C ASP A 693 -23.50 -2.56 25.22
N SER A 694 -24.16 -2.45 26.37
CA SER A 694 -25.41 -3.19 26.65
C SER A 694 -26.21 -2.57 27.79
N THR A 695 -27.49 -2.95 27.93
CA THR A 695 -28.35 -2.57 29.07
C THR A 695 -27.84 -3.10 30.40
N THR A 696 -26.96 -4.09 30.42
CA THR A 696 -26.29 -4.67 31.58
C THR A 696 -24.80 -4.37 31.64
N GLY A 697 -24.30 -3.59 30.70
CA GLY A 697 -22.89 -3.19 30.60
C GLY A 697 -22.40 -2.31 31.75
N PRO A 698 -21.11 -1.96 31.77
CA PRO A 698 -20.52 -1.11 32.81
C PRO A 698 -21.27 0.22 32.94
N VAL A 699 -21.63 0.59 34.15
CA VAL A 699 -22.19 1.92 34.46
C VAL A 699 -21.04 2.92 34.47
N ILE A 700 -21.12 3.95 33.60
CA ILE A 700 -20.13 5.03 33.57
C ILE A 700 -20.60 6.30 34.29
N ALA A 701 -21.91 6.48 34.43
CA ALA A 701 -22.50 7.56 35.24
C ALA A 701 -23.90 7.16 35.76
N ALA A 702 -24.28 7.69 36.90
CA ALA A 702 -25.60 7.52 37.48
C ALA A 702 -26.14 8.89 37.89
N VAL A 703 -27.08 9.42 37.11
CA VAL A 703 -27.65 10.76 37.28
C VAL A 703 -28.89 10.65 38.16
N PRO A 704 -28.90 11.26 39.34
CA PRO A 704 -30.06 11.21 40.23
C PRO A 704 -31.24 12.04 39.61
N VAL A 705 -32.44 11.48 39.74
CA VAL A 705 -33.68 12.13 39.33
C VAL A 705 -34.52 12.40 40.59
N SER A 706 -34.97 13.64 40.71
CA SER A 706 -35.96 14.07 41.70
C SER A 706 -36.97 14.98 41.03
N GLY A 707 -38.16 15.16 41.64
CA GLY A 707 -39.20 16.01 41.11
C GLY A 707 -38.73 17.43 40.83
N THR A 708 -38.96 17.91 39.59
CA THR A 708 -38.66 19.27 39.15
C THR A 708 -39.89 20.17 39.18
N GLY A 709 -41.03 19.62 39.60
CA GLY A 709 -42.29 20.33 39.71
C GLY A 709 -43.22 20.20 38.49
N GLY A 710 -42.85 19.40 37.48
CA GLY A 710 -43.65 19.13 36.29
C GLY A 710 -42.88 18.36 35.20
N TRP A 711 -43.64 17.64 34.34
CA TRP A 711 -43.07 16.85 33.24
C TRP A 711 -42.35 17.69 32.16
N GLN A 712 -42.60 19.00 32.15
CA GLN A 712 -41.97 19.95 31.23
C GLN A 712 -41.25 21.09 31.99
N ASN A 713 -40.97 20.89 33.31
CA ASN A 713 -40.12 21.80 34.09
C ASN A 713 -38.69 21.33 34.06
N TRP A 714 -37.94 21.84 33.09
CA TRP A 714 -36.62 21.35 32.73
C TRP A 714 -35.49 21.84 33.63
N THR A 715 -34.61 20.93 34.02
CA THR A 715 -33.37 21.21 34.76
C THR A 715 -32.19 20.46 34.14
N SER A 716 -30.97 21.01 34.25
CA SER A 716 -29.73 20.33 33.83
C SER A 716 -29.00 19.83 35.04
N THR A 717 -28.67 18.54 35.04
CA THR A 717 -27.89 17.90 36.10
C THR A 717 -26.58 17.39 35.53
N THR A 718 -25.41 17.81 36.08
CA THR A 718 -24.10 17.32 35.70
C THR A 718 -23.60 16.32 36.72
N THR A 719 -23.20 15.16 36.27
CA THR A 719 -22.69 14.05 37.11
C THR A 719 -21.32 13.62 36.62
N SER A 720 -20.35 13.50 37.51
CA SER A 720 -19.01 12.95 37.22
C SER A 720 -19.11 11.49 36.82
N LEU A 721 -18.30 11.06 35.88
CA LEU A 721 -18.19 9.66 35.51
C LEU A 721 -17.51 8.86 36.64
N THR A 722 -18.06 7.69 36.91
CA THR A 722 -17.52 6.70 37.88
C THR A 722 -16.76 5.58 37.16
N GLY A 723 -16.85 5.50 35.85
CA GLY A 723 -16.17 4.55 34.96
C GLY A 723 -15.43 5.25 33.83
N THR A 724 -14.59 4.52 33.12
CA THR A 724 -13.85 5.02 31.94
C THR A 724 -14.72 4.91 30.70
N ALA A 725 -14.82 6.00 29.94
CA ALA A 725 -15.43 6.03 28.62
C ALA A 725 -14.44 6.65 27.64
N THR A 726 -13.77 5.82 26.82
CA THR A 726 -12.81 6.22 25.79
C THR A 726 -13.10 5.45 24.49
N GLY A 727 -12.82 6.05 23.33
CA GLY A 727 -13.08 5.40 22.05
C GLY A 727 -14.57 5.36 21.70
N LYS A 728 -14.99 4.38 20.90
CA LYS A 728 -16.36 4.27 20.38
C LYS A 728 -17.14 3.18 21.09
N HIS A 729 -18.37 3.51 21.52
CA HIS A 729 -19.27 2.60 22.24
C HIS A 729 -20.73 2.79 21.80
N THR A 730 -21.56 1.80 21.98
CA THR A 730 -23.00 2.02 22.07
C THR A 730 -23.32 2.49 23.49
N LEU A 731 -23.85 3.72 23.61
CA LEU A 731 -24.25 4.28 24.89
C LEU A 731 -25.70 3.86 25.19
N TYR A 732 -25.94 3.29 26.35
CA TYR A 732 -27.28 3.00 26.87
C TYR A 732 -27.64 3.95 28.01
N ALA A 733 -28.79 4.60 27.92
CA ALA A 733 -29.46 5.21 29.09
C ALA A 733 -30.49 4.23 29.62
N THR A 734 -30.28 3.71 30.82
CA THR A 734 -31.19 2.79 31.50
C THR A 734 -31.80 3.47 32.72
N PHE A 735 -33.05 3.14 33.03
CA PHE A 735 -33.84 3.86 33.99
C PHE A 735 -34.23 2.99 35.18
N THR A 736 -34.02 3.51 36.39
CA THR A 736 -34.32 2.80 37.65
C THR A 736 -34.99 3.74 38.64
N ALA A 737 -36.07 3.29 39.29
CA ALA A 737 -36.75 4.02 40.36
C ALA A 737 -37.45 3.05 41.30
N ASN A 738 -37.90 3.55 42.46
CA ASN A 738 -38.74 2.81 43.37
C ASN A 738 -40.20 2.93 42.93
N GLY A 739 -40.78 1.87 42.39
CA GLY A 739 -42.14 1.84 41.86
C GLY A 739 -42.15 1.50 40.37
N GLY A 740 -43.35 1.36 39.75
CA GLY A 740 -43.49 0.98 38.35
C GLY A 740 -44.08 2.08 37.43
N ALA A 741 -44.20 3.30 37.94
CA ALA A 741 -44.74 4.42 37.18
C ALA A 741 -43.66 5.25 36.50
N ASP A 742 -44.05 6.02 35.48
CA ASP A 742 -43.20 6.99 34.81
C ASP A 742 -42.62 7.98 35.82
N PHE A 743 -41.32 8.31 35.67
CA PHE A 743 -40.64 9.12 36.65
C PHE A 743 -39.73 10.22 36.09
N VAL A 744 -39.43 10.23 34.80
CA VAL A 744 -38.57 11.24 34.17
C VAL A 744 -38.89 11.44 32.70
N ASN A 745 -38.75 12.67 32.25
CA ASN A 745 -38.60 13.03 30.84
C ASN A 745 -37.17 13.46 30.55
N LEU A 746 -36.66 13.09 29.41
CA LEU A 746 -35.31 13.39 28.94
C LEU A 746 -35.35 14.24 27.68
N ASN A 747 -34.64 15.40 27.65
CA ASN A 747 -34.57 16.24 26.48
C ASN A 747 -33.24 16.06 25.76
N TRP A 748 -32.11 16.15 26.45
CA TRP A 748 -30.80 15.93 25.85
C TRP A 748 -29.74 15.50 26.88
N LEU A 749 -28.62 14.99 26.34
CA LEU A 749 -27.42 14.67 27.12
C LEU A 749 -26.17 15.19 26.41
N GLN A 750 -25.13 15.49 27.19
CA GLN A 750 -23.84 15.93 26.68
C GLN A 750 -22.73 15.48 27.64
N PHE A 751 -21.72 14.78 27.11
CA PHE A 751 -20.54 14.48 27.89
C PHE A 751 -19.56 15.65 27.89
N ASN A 752 -18.69 15.74 28.91
CA ASN A 752 -17.71 16.80 29.06
C ASN A 752 -16.33 16.21 29.31
N ARG A 753 -15.30 16.93 28.87
CA ARG A 753 -13.87 16.62 29.06
C ARG A 753 -13.35 17.27 30.31
#